data_4da5c3bb085ccf849d36259a056e8e71
#
_entry.id   4da5c3bb085ccf849d36259a056e8e71
#
_cell.length_a   1.000
_cell.length_b   1.000
_cell.length_c   1.000
_cell.angle_alpha   90.00
_cell.angle_beta   90.00
_cell.angle_gamma   90.00
#
_symmetry.space_group_name_H-M   'P 1'
#
loop_
_entity.id
_entity.type
_entity.pdbx_description
1 polymer ?
#
loop_
_entity_poly.entity_id
_entity_poly.type
_entity_poly.pdbx_seq_one_letter_code
_entity_poly.pdbx_strand_id
1 'polypeptide(L)'
;MKLNKSGTFYKDYIARADLRPKLQKVVEDTVDKLLSADLSDKRSGLLLGKVQSGKTKAFMAAIALGFDNGVDIAIILTKGTLMLAEQTFVRLNDDFEGFIEGNMMLAQDAKNLEETINTLELAKKRVIVCMKEDDNLEKLIRFLTEAHPAMAAKSILIVDDEADAASIGYSIVDKKIKMKRIPELMDALRRKLGNAHFLQVTATPYSLYLQPEIVTVGGVKMMPVKPAFTSLVPIHDKYIGSEFYFDYDRNEDGIAQRLFVPVRKSHLTLLDKEDKRRVDIRTPLASVASRSLISAVTTFVAATCYRRHQPDQAGKETYFSMLLHADQEKSAHTWQVKLLSAITQALKDGIASECPKCNEFIEGSCDAIIASAQAATPQLIKDGQPAPIIPSKATLANACRAAITGDWISLVKVNSEEQLRLVCDARKGKLKLRTPCTIFIGGQILDRGITIDNLLAFYYGRSPKKFQQNTVMQHSRMYGPRPLEDLAVTRFYTTNRVHQAMKQMHERDKALWAHVEANPEDVKFLFSDKHKHIVHCSPNQVLVSSTTTIEPGKRLLPFGFQVKKNNKLTPLVKAIDKTIGKLSPKAEFGHEDAMRVSCATATKLLKKIKTTMLWDEEDADLEFDWAGCTSLLEYVSNMEYLPERERKSAGFVDIVIRTGRELSREVAETSHVRYNNAPYTKTENELVDKHKTPYPILFLIQQLGDKSTRKDRDGRSIAETWSGGPFWWPVVWFPKNCKHMIYAQRGADGEG
;
A
#
# COMPACT_ATOMS: atom_id res chain seq x y z
N MET A 1 -28.53 11.26 21.59
CA MET A 1 -29.25 10.08 22.15
C MET A 1 -28.23 9.19 22.86
N LYS A 2 -28.50 8.59 24.01
CA LYS A 2 -27.51 7.70 24.64
C LYS A 2 -27.55 6.35 23.91
N LEU A 3 -26.43 5.93 23.32
CA LEU A 3 -26.33 4.71 22.54
C LEU A 3 -26.62 3.46 23.41
N ASN A 4 -27.53 2.59 22.98
CA ASN A 4 -27.79 1.30 23.63
C ASN A 4 -26.72 0.29 23.22
N LYS A 5 -25.75 0.05 24.10
CA LYS A 5 -24.64 -0.89 23.88
C LYS A 5 -24.90 -2.30 24.43
N SER A 6 -26.05 -2.49 25.10
CA SER A 6 -26.46 -3.76 25.72
C SER A 6 -27.62 -4.45 24.99
N GLY A 7 -27.94 -3.97 23.78
CA GLY A 7 -28.97 -4.53 22.97
C GLY A 7 -28.66 -5.96 22.47
N THR A 8 -29.67 -6.67 22.05
CA THR A 8 -29.60 -8.11 21.76
C THR A 8 -28.73 -8.41 20.55
N PHE A 9 -28.82 -7.62 19.47
CA PHE A 9 -28.03 -7.83 18.24
C PHE A 9 -26.54 -7.60 18.49
N TYR A 10 -26.20 -6.50 19.15
CA TYR A 10 -24.79 -6.14 19.35
C TYR A 10 -24.12 -7.07 20.36
N LYS A 11 -24.80 -7.41 21.44
CA LYS A 11 -24.27 -8.31 22.46
C LYS A 11 -23.98 -9.72 21.91
N ASP A 12 -24.90 -10.27 21.14
CA ASP A 12 -24.72 -11.58 20.50
C ASP A 12 -23.58 -11.54 19.49
N TYR A 13 -23.54 -10.49 18.64
CA TYR A 13 -22.47 -10.33 17.66
C TYR A 13 -21.08 -10.24 18.31
N ILE A 14 -20.91 -9.44 19.38
CA ILE A 14 -19.65 -9.33 20.11
C ILE A 14 -19.18 -10.70 20.58
N ALA A 15 -20.08 -11.50 21.15
CA ALA A 15 -19.75 -12.80 21.70
C ALA A 15 -19.35 -13.81 20.60
N ARG A 16 -20.12 -13.87 19.50
CA ARG A 16 -19.84 -14.79 18.37
C ARG A 16 -18.57 -14.42 17.61
N ALA A 17 -18.38 -13.13 17.30
CA ALA A 17 -17.25 -12.64 16.53
C ALA A 17 -15.96 -12.52 17.34
N ASP A 18 -16.00 -12.75 18.66
CA ASP A 18 -14.88 -12.49 19.59
C ASP A 18 -14.27 -11.09 19.35
N LEU A 19 -15.15 -10.07 19.47
CA LEU A 19 -14.79 -8.72 19.11
C LEU A 19 -13.94 -8.08 20.21
N ARG A 20 -12.70 -7.73 19.91
CA ARG A 20 -11.76 -7.14 20.88
C ARG A 20 -12.24 -5.80 21.42
N PRO A 21 -11.99 -5.46 22.71
CA PRO A 21 -12.49 -4.23 23.36
C PRO A 21 -12.12 -2.95 22.61
N LYS A 22 -10.90 -2.86 22.05
CA LYS A 22 -10.48 -1.71 21.26
C LYS A 22 -11.35 -1.51 19.99
N LEU A 23 -11.73 -2.61 19.34
CA LEU A 23 -12.58 -2.55 18.15
C LEU A 23 -14.03 -2.25 18.54
N GLN A 24 -14.52 -2.80 19.66
CA GLN A 24 -15.85 -2.45 20.20
C GLN A 24 -15.97 -0.94 20.39
N LYS A 25 -14.99 -0.32 21.07
CA LYS A 25 -14.97 1.13 21.29
C LYS A 25 -15.05 1.92 19.97
N VAL A 26 -14.24 1.55 18.96
CA VAL A 26 -14.26 2.24 17.67
C VAL A 26 -15.61 2.09 16.97
N VAL A 27 -16.21 0.90 17.02
CA VAL A 27 -17.55 0.67 16.45
C VAL A 27 -18.59 1.51 17.15
N GLU A 28 -18.58 1.54 18.49
CA GLU A 28 -19.50 2.35 19.30
C GLU A 28 -19.37 3.84 18.99
N ASP A 29 -18.15 4.38 18.96
CA ASP A 29 -17.88 5.79 18.61
C ASP A 29 -18.31 6.10 17.16
N THR A 30 -18.13 5.14 16.24
CA THR A 30 -18.55 5.29 14.83
C THR A 30 -20.08 5.36 14.70
N VAL A 31 -20.81 4.45 15.34
CA VAL A 31 -22.27 4.41 15.28
C VAL A 31 -22.88 5.61 16.02
N ASP A 32 -22.30 6.02 17.15
CA ASP A 32 -22.75 7.23 17.86
C ASP A 32 -22.64 8.47 16.97
N LYS A 33 -21.51 8.66 16.29
CA LYS A 33 -21.31 9.77 15.34
C LYS A 33 -22.26 9.68 14.13
N LEU A 34 -22.50 8.48 13.60
CA LEU A 34 -23.41 8.29 12.46
C LEU A 34 -24.85 8.63 12.82
N LEU A 35 -25.33 8.16 13.98
CA LEU A 35 -26.73 8.33 14.41
C LEU A 35 -26.99 9.73 14.99
N SER A 36 -25.97 10.43 15.50
CA SER A 36 -26.09 11.79 16.03
C SER A 36 -25.83 12.88 14.98
N ALA A 37 -25.32 12.50 13.77
CA ALA A 37 -25.06 13.47 12.72
C ALA A 37 -26.35 14.12 12.18
N ASP A 38 -26.28 15.40 11.89
CA ASP A 38 -27.33 16.08 11.14
C ASP A 38 -27.36 15.55 9.70
N LEU A 39 -28.40 14.79 9.37
CA LEU A 39 -28.58 14.15 8.06
C LEU A 39 -28.83 15.17 6.94
N SER A 40 -29.10 16.44 7.26
CA SER A 40 -29.27 17.50 6.26
C SER A 40 -28.00 17.69 5.41
N ASP A 41 -26.82 17.37 5.99
CA ASP A 41 -25.51 17.48 5.35
C ASP A 41 -25.16 16.26 4.45
N LYS A 42 -25.90 15.15 4.55
CA LYS A 42 -25.72 13.90 3.77
C LYS A 42 -24.26 13.42 3.65
N ARG A 43 -23.39 13.87 4.56
CA ARG A 43 -22.00 13.43 4.59
C ARG A 43 -21.89 12.03 5.19
N SER A 44 -20.88 11.27 4.73
CA SER A 44 -20.62 9.91 5.20
C SER A 44 -19.66 9.90 6.38
N GLY A 45 -19.78 8.86 7.23
CA GLY A 45 -18.67 8.43 8.06
C GLY A 45 -17.72 7.55 7.24
N LEU A 46 -16.43 7.53 7.60
CA LEU A 46 -15.44 6.64 7.01
C LEU A 46 -14.87 5.71 8.07
N LEU A 47 -14.94 4.41 7.82
CA LEU A 47 -14.24 3.37 8.58
C LEU A 47 -12.98 2.98 7.81
N LEU A 48 -11.84 3.50 8.26
CA LEU A 48 -10.53 3.28 7.63
C LEU A 48 -9.79 2.15 8.34
N GLY A 49 -9.44 1.11 7.61
CA GLY A 49 -8.65 -0.01 8.13
C GLY A 49 -7.57 -0.44 7.15
N LYS A 50 -6.43 -0.93 7.66
CA LYS A 50 -5.37 -1.49 6.80
C LYS A 50 -5.90 -2.66 5.95
N VAL A 51 -5.19 -3.01 4.90
CA VAL A 51 -5.53 -4.19 4.08
C VAL A 51 -5.54 -5.43 4.97
N GLN A 52 -6.62 -6.22 4.94
CA GLN A 52 -6.79 -7.42 5.78
C GLN A 52 -6.79 -7.17 7.31
N SER A 53 -7.19 -5.98 7.78
CA SER A 53 -7.23 -5.62 9.21
C SER A 53 -8.51 -6.02 9.95
N GLY A 54 -9.50 -6.62 9.28
CA GLY A 54 -10.77 -7.01 9.91
C GLY A 54 -11.89 -5.97 9.76
N LYS A 55 -11.85 -5.11 8.74
CA LYS A 55 -12.90 -4.12 8.44
C LYS A 55 -14.31 -4.72 8.37
N THR A 56 -14.44 -5.93 7.80
CA THR A 56 -15.74 -6.63 7.70
C THR A 56 -16.34 -6.89 9.07
N LYS A 57 -15.56 -7.35 10.05
CA LYS A 57 -16.04 -7.52 11.44
C LYS A 57 -16.49 -6.19 12.05
N ALA A 58 -15.79 -5.11 11.75
CA ALA A 58 -16.13 -3.79 12.28
C ALA A 58 -17.45 -3.27 11.74
N PHE A 59 -17.70 -3.35 10.43
CA PHE A 59 -18.97 -2.86 9.89
C PHE A 59 -20.15 -3.79 10.18
N MET A 60 -19.96 -5.09 10.28
CA MET A 60 -21.02 -6.00 10.75
C MET A 60 -21.41 -5.69 12.20
N ALA A 61 -20.43 -5.41 13.06
CA ALA A 61 -20.70 -4.94 14.44
C ALA A 61 -21.46 -3.60 14.46
N ALA A 62 -21.12 -2.68 13.52
CA ALA A 62 -21.83 -1.41 13.38
C ALA A 62 -23.30 -1.61 12.94
N ILE A 63 -23.58 -2.58 12.08
CA ILE A 63 -24.95 -2.97 11.70
C ILE A 63 -25.72 -3.52 12.91
N ALA A 64 -25.11 -4.45 13.66
CA ALA A 64 -25.70 -5.02 14.86
C ALA A 64 -26.05 -3.94 15.91
N LEU A 65 -25.11 -3.04 16.19
CA LEU A 65 -25.30 -1.92 17.10
C LEU A 65 -26.37 -0.92 16.56
N GLY A 66 -26.37 -0.66 15.26
CA GLY A 66 -27.37 0.17 14.59
C GLY A 66 -28.80 -0.38 14.78
N PHE A 67 -28.98 -1.70 14.65
CA PHE A 67 -30.27 -2.35 14.87
C PHE A 67 -30.81 -2.17 16.28
N ASP A 68 -29.93 -2.22 17.28
CA ASP A 68 -30.30 -1.96 18.68
C ASP A 68 -30.55 -0.46 18.96
N ASN A 69 -30.20 0.43 18.01
CA ASN A 69 -30.34 1.88 18.14
C ASN A 69 -31.22 2.52 17.07
N GLY A 70 -32.22 1.78 16.60
CA GLY A 70 -33.28 2.34 15.75
C GLY A 70 -33.10 2.19 14.25
N VAL A 71 -31.97 1.66 13.77
CA VAL A 71 -31.82 1.28 12.36
C VAL A 71 -32.74 0.10 12.07
N ASP A 72 -33.47 0.17 10.96
CA ASP A 72 -34.41 -0.88 10.52
C ASP A 72 -33.85 -1.72 9.37
N ILE A 73 -33.12 -1.06 8.47
CA ILE A 73 -32.60 -1.69 7.26
C ILE A 73 -31.10 -1.36 7.17
N ALA A 74 -30.28 -2.38 6.95
CA ALA A 74 -28.88 -2.20 6.55
C ALA A 74 -28.70 -2.61 5.08
N ILE A 75 -27.96 -1.81 4.31
CA ILE A 75 -27.63 -2.08 2.91
C ILE A 75 -26.12 -2.18 2.81
N ILE A 76 -25.60 -3.33 2.40
CA ILE A 76 -24.17 -3.54 2.21
C ILE A 76 -23.89 -3.49 0.70
N LEU A 77 -23.23 -2.41 0.25
CA LEU A 77 -22.79 -2.26 -1.13
C LEU A 77 -21.42 -2.90 -1.29
N THR A 78 -21.32 -3.97 -2.05
CA THR A 78 -20.07 -4.68 -2.29
C THR A 78 -19.48 -4.33 -3.66
N LYS A 79 -18.17 -4.52 -3.85
CA LYS A 79 -17.54 -4.38 -5.16
C LYS A 79 -18.21 -5.32 -6.18
N GLY A 80 -18.27 -4.90 -7.44
CA GLY A 80 -18.87 -5.64 -8.56
C GLY A 80 -18.15 -6.94 -8.93
N THR A 81 -17.98 -7.88 -7.99
CA THR A 81 -17.56 -9.25 -8.22
C THR A 81 -18.49 -10.20 -7.47
N LEU A 82 -19.05 -11.17 -8.19
CA LEU A 82 -19.99 -12.14 -7.63
C LEU A 82 -19.45 -12.82 -6.38
N MET A 83 -18.17 -13.17 -6.39
CA MET A 83 -17.55 -13.86 -5.27
C MET A 83 -17.50 -13.03 -3.99
N LEU A 84 -17.20 -11.74 -4.07
CA LEU A 84 -17.21 -10.86 -2.89
C LEU A 84 -18.60 -10.67 -2.33
N ALA A 85 -19.61 -10.54 -3.20
CA ALA A 85 -20.99 -10.48 -2.77
C ALA A 85 -21.41 -11.78 -2.07
N GLU A 86 -21.09 -12.94 -2.66
CA GLU A 86 -21.35 -14.26 -2.04
C GLU A 86 -20.61 -14.42 -0.70
N GLN A 87 -19.35 -14.03 -0.60
CA GLN A 87 -18.60 -14.08 0.68
C GLN A 87 -19.24 -13.19 1.75
N THR A 88 -19.63 -11.98 1.36
CA THR A 88 -20.28 -11.05 2.30
C THR A 88 -21.63 -11.62 2.76
N PHE A 89 -22.39 -12.20 1.83
CA PHE A 89 -23.68 -12.81 2.13
C PHE A 89 -23.53 -14.06 3.03
N VAL A 90 -22.57 -14.93 2.75
CA VAL A 90 -22.30 -16.11 3.59
C VAL A 90 -21.90 -15.69 5.00
N ARG A 91 -20.96 -14.73 5.14
CA ARG A 91 -20.55 -14.20 6.45
C ARG A 91 -21.71 -13.56 7.21
N LEU A 92 -22.57 -12.81 6.51
CA LEU A 92 -23.76 -12.23 7.09
C LEU A 92 -24.67 -13.31 7.69
N ASN A 93 -24.90 -14.39 6.94
CA ASN A 93 -25.73 -15.50 7.43
C ASN A 93 -25.08 -16.22 8.61
N ASP A 94 -23.78 -16.50 8.55
CA ASP A 94 -23.04 -17.14 9.65
C ASP A 94 -23.02 -16.24 10.91
N ASP A 95 -22.76 -14.93 10.75
CA ASP A 95 -22.61 -13.98 11.86
C ASP A 95 -23.98 -13.69 12.56
N PHE A 96 -25.08 -13.73 11.82
CA PHE A 96 -26.44 -13.43 12.31
C PHE A 96 -27.39 -14.63 12.28
N GLU A 97 -26.86 -15.85 12.18
CA GLU A 97 -27.61 -17.10 12.06
C GLU A 97 -28.80 -17.19 13.05
N GLY A 98 -28.57 -16.99 14.34
CA GLY A 98 -29.62 -17.10 15.36
C GLY A 98 -30.76 -16.08 15.21
N PHE A 99 -30.49 -14.89 14.66
CA PHE A 99 -31.53 -13.88 14.39
C PHE A 99 -32.32 -14.20 13.11
N ILE A 100 -31.68 -14.81 12.11
CA ILE A 100 -32.31 -15.23 10.86
C ILE A 100 -33.21 -16.44 11.13
N GLU A 101 -32.68 -17.48 11.81
CA GLU A 101 -33.43 -18.66 12.21
C GLU A 101 -34.60 -18.34 13.18
N GLY A 102 -34.31 -17.40 14.12
CA GLY A 102 -35.35 -16.87 15.04
C GLY A 102 -36.36 -15.95 14.38
N ASN A 103 -36.30 -15.77 13.06
CA ASN A 103 -37.21 -14.95 12.26
C ASN A 103 -37.32 -13.47 12.69
N MET A 104 -36.24 -12.95 13.33
CA MET A 104 -36.18 -11.55 13.79
C MET A 104 -35.53 -10.64 12.73
N MET A 105 -34.75 -11.21 11.81
CA MET A 105 -34.04 -10.52 10.76
C MET A 105 -34.16 -11.28 9.42
N LEU A 106 -34.12 -10.52 8.33
CA LEU A 106 -34.06 -11.07 6.95
C LEU A 106 -32.72 -10.67 6.34
N ALA A 107 -31.99 -11.64 5.77
CA ALA A 107 -30.84 -11.46 4.94
C ALA A 107 -31.18 -11.71 3.48
N GLN A 108 -30.95 -10.73 2.59
CA GLN A 108 -31.35 -10.79 1.18
C GLN A 108 -30.22 -10.33 0.25
N ASP A 109 -30.11 -10.96 -0.91
CA ASP A 109 -29.30 -10.50 -2.03
C ASP A 109 -30.15 -9.60 -2.94
N ALA A 110 -29.66 -8.42 -3.30
CA ALA A 110 -30.41 -7.46 -4.11
C ALA A 110 -30.90 -8.04 -5.45
N LYS A 111 -30.16 -8.95 -6.04
CA LYS A 111 -30.55 -9.62 -7.30
C LYS A 111 -31.82 -10.50 -7.15
N ASN A 112 -32.11 -10.95 -5.94
CA ASN A 112 -33.22 -11.85 -5.63
C ASN A 112 -34.39 -11.15 -4.89
N LEU A 113 -34.39 -9.81 -4.82
CA LEU A 113 -35.50 -9.06 -4.21
C LEU A 113 -36.80 -9.27 -4.98
N GLU A 114 -37.82 -9.67 -4.26
CA GLU A 114 -39.19 -9.87 -4.79
C GLU A 114 -40.01 -8.58 -4.63
N GLU A 115 -40.84 -8.26 -5.62
CA GLU A 115 -41.69 -7.05 -5.58
C GLU A 115 -42.84 -7.17 -4.57
N THR A 116 -43.25 -8.39 -4.22
CA THR A 116 -44.29 -8.64 -3.24
C THR A 116 -43.74 -9.15 -1.93
N ILE A 117 -43.95 -8.39 -0.84
CA ILE A 117 -43.57 -8.77 0.52
C ILE A 117 -44.80 -8.67 1.42
N ASN A 118 -44.95 -9.63 2.33
CA ASN A 118 -46.07 -9.58 3.29
C ASN A 118 -45.79 -8.51 4.38
N THR A 119 -46.88 -8.05 5.02
CA THR A 119 -46.83 -6.98 6.02
C THR A 119 -45.98 -7.34 7.25
N LEU A 120 -45.92 -8.62 7.63
CA LEU A 120 -45.10 -9.10 8.76
C LEU A 120 -43.60 -9.03 8.43
N GLU A 121 -43.23 -9.29 7.21
CA GLU A 121 -41.84 -9.17 6.75
C GLU A 121 -41.35 -7.72 6.67
N LEU A 122 -42.26 -6.78 6.37
CA LEU A 122 -41.98 -5.35 6.38
C LEU A 122 -41.57 -4.83 7.77
N ALA A 123 -42.03 -5.48 8.84
CA ALA A 123 -41.73 -5.07 10.21
C ALA A 123 -40.36 -5.58 10.72
N LYS A 124 -39.77 -6.59 10.09
CA LYS A 124 -38.51 -7.20 10.52
C LYS A 124 -37.29 -6.32 10.21
N LYS A 125 -36.24 -6.47 11.02
CA LYS A 125 -34.93 -5.95 10.65
C LYS A 125 -34.48 -6.62 9.35
N ARG A 126 -33.74 -5.89 8.51
CA ARG A 126 -33.34 -6.38 7.18
C ARG A 126 -31.92 -6.01 6.83
N VAL A 127 -31.15 -6.95 6.31
CA VAL A 127 -29.88 -6.67 5.67
C VAL A 127 -29.95 -7.06 4.20
N ILE A 128 -29.63 -6.13 3.31
CA ILE A 128 -29.61 -6.35 1.86
C ILE A 128 -28.17 -6.21 1.39
N VAL A 129 -27.61 -7.28 0.82
CA VAL A 129 -26.31 -7.25 0.15
C VAL A 129 -26.55 -6.91 -1.32
N CYS A 130 -25.92 -5.83 -1.80
CA CYS A 130 -26.06 -5.35 -3.17
C CYS A 130 -24.68 -5.18 -3.82
N MET A 131 -24.48 -5.85 -4.93
CA MET A 131 -23.29 -5.65 -5.74
C MET A 131 -23.35 -4.29 -6.45
N LYS A 132 -22.23 -3.53 -6.47
CA LYS A 132 -22.12 -2.24 -7.18
C LYS A 132 -22.07 -2.46 -8.69
N GLU A 133 -23.21 -2.76 -9.25
CA GLU A 133 -23.52 -2.99 -10.65
C GLU A 133 -24.83 -2.31 -11.01
N ASP A 134 -24.98 -1.88 -12.23
CA ASP A 134 -26.10 -1.03 -12.67
C ASP A 134 -27.45 -1.68 -12.38
N ASP A 135 -27.67 -2.90 -12.85
CA ASP A 135 -28.95 -3.61 -12.71
C ASP A 135 -29.31 -3.87 -11.24
N ASN A 136 -28.35 -4.24 -10.41
CA ASN A 136 -28.57 -4.51 -8.99
C ASN A 136 -28.95 -3.23 -8.22
N LEU A 137 -28.26 -2.12 -8.50
CA LEU A 137 -28.54 -0.82 -7.88
C LEU A 137 -29.91 -0.27 -8.33
N GLU A 138 -30.23 -0.38 -9.63
CA GLU A 138 -31.55 0.02 -10.14
C GLU A 138 -32.69 -0.81 -9.53
N LYS A 139 -32.49 -2.13 -9.42
CA LYS A 139 -33.45 -3.03 -8.76
C LYS A 139 -33.66 -2.66 -7.29
N LEU A 140 -32.55 -2.41 -6.56
CA LEU A 140 -32.58 -1.98 -5.16
C LEU A 140 -33.35 -0.66 -4.99
N ILE A 141 -33.06 0.33 -5.86
CA ILE A 141 -33.74 1.63 -5.82
C ILE A 141 -35.23 1.45 -6.06
N ARG A 142 -35.64 0.74 -7.11
CA ARG A 142 -37.07 0.45 -7.41
C ARG A 142 -37.77 -0.26 -6.27
N PHE A 143 -37.14 -1.29 -5.72
CA PHE A 143 -37.64 -2.05 -4.59
C PHE A 143 -37.94 -1.15 -3.38
N LEU A 144 -37.01 -0.28 -2.99
CA LEU A 144 -37.17 0.58 -1.82
C LEU A 144 -38.13 1.76 -2.06
N THR A 145 -38.16 2.33 -3.27
CA THR A 145 -38.85 3.62 -3.50
C THR A 145 -40.12 3.53 -4.29
N GLU A 146 -40.32 2.45 -5.06
CA GLU A 146 -41.47 2.28 -5.92
C GLU A 146 -42.36 1.10 -5.45
N ALA A 147 -41.79 -0.09 -5.27
CA ALA A 147 -42.52 -1.26 -4.78
C ALA A 147 -42.90 -1.14 -3.29
N HIS A 148 -41.99 -0.63 -2.47
CA HIS A 148 -42.16 -0.52 -1.00
C HIS A 148 -41.78 0.89 -0.47
N PRO A 149 -42.53 1.96 -0.81
CA PRO A 149 -42.19 3.33 -0.38
C PRO A 149 -42.10 3.50 1.15
N ALA A 150 -42.85 2.69 1.91
CA ALA A 150 -42.76 2.67 3.37
C ALA A 150 -41.36 2.26 3.88
N MET A 151 -40.57 1.49 3.12
CA MET A 151 -39.20 1.15 3.47
C MET A 151 -38.27 2.32 3.28
N ALA A 152 -38.46 3.17 2.28
CA ALA A 152 -37.66 4.35 2.06
C ALA A 152 -37.74 5.39 3.20
N ALA A 153 -38.83 5.35 3.96
CA ALA A 153 -39.09 6.20 5.12
C ALA A 153 -38.42 5.67 6.43
N LYS A 154 -37.98 4.41 6.45
CA LYS A 154 -37.35 3.78 7.62
C LYS A 154 -35.96 4.34 7.84
N SER A 155 -35.40 4.08 9.05
CA SER A 155 -34.01 4.36 9.33
C SER A 155 -33.12 3.33 8.63
N ILE A 156 -32.23 3.80 7.74
CA ILE A 156 -31.41 2.95 6.88
C ILE A 156 -29.93 3.24 7.12
N LEU A 157 -29.14 2.18 7.32
CA LEU A 157 -27.68 2.25 7.34
C LEU A 157 -27.13 1.68 6.02
N ILE A 158 -26.52 2.52 5.20
CA ILE A 158 -25.82 2.11 3.99
C ILE A 158 -24.33 1.96 4.30
N VAL A 159 -23.81 0.76 4.12
CA VAL A 159 -22.39 0.44 4.25
C VAL A 159 -21.81 0.25 2.86
N ASP A 160 -20.89 1.11 2.46
CA ASP A 160 -20.20 1.05 1.17
C ASP A 160 -18.84 0.40 1.36
N ASP A 161 -18.77 -0.93 1.20
CA ASP A 161 -17.50 -1.68 1.32
C ASP A 161 -16.65 -1.50 0.07
N GLU A 162 -15.34 -1.36 0.24
CA GLU A 162 -14.39 -0.96 -0.80
C GLU A 162 -14.84 0.34 -1.49
N ALA A 163 -15.16 1.37 -0.71
CA ALA A 163 -15.74 2.63 -1.17
C ALA A 163 -14.85 3.41 -2.16
N ASP A 164 -13.53 3.15 -2.16
CA ASP A 164 -12.60 3.69 -3.14
C ASP A 164 -12.72 3.02 -4.53
N ALA A 165 -13.52 1.94 -4.66
CA ALA A 165 -13.71 1.21 -5.90
C ALA A 165 -15.15 1.34 -6.40
N ALA A 166 -15.33 1.82 -7.61
CA ALA A 166 -16.61 2.00 -8.33
C ALA A 166 -17.56 3.06 -7.72
N SER A 167 -17.47 3.37 -6.42
CA SER A 167 -18.37 4.35 -5.77
C SER A 167 -18.09 5.79 -6.19
N ILE A 168 -16.93 6.04 -6.79
CA ILE A 168 -16.49 7.33 -7.30
C ILE A 168 -15.95 7.12 -8.71
N GLY A 169 -16.35 7.98 -9.64
CA GLY A 169 -15.80 7.94 -10.98
C GLY A 169 -16.41 8.98 -11.91
N TYR A 170 -15.52 9.60 -12.67
CA TYR A 170 -15.85 10.59 -13.68
C TYR A 170 -15.36 10.14 -15.05
N SER A 171 -16.01 10.62 -16.08
CA SER A 171 -15.57 10.52 -17.47
C SER A 171 -15.60 11.90 -18.10
N ILE A 172 -14.68 12.17 -19.01
CA ILE A 172 -14.68 13.40 -19.81
C ILE A 172 -15.19 13.02 -21.18
N VAL A 173 -16.36 13.55 -21.55
CA VAL A 173 -16.97 13.36 -22.86
C VAL A 173 -17.23 14.75 -23.46
N ASP A 174 -16.70 15.05 -24.64
CA ASP A 174 -16.84 16.35 -25.31
C ASP A 174 -16.41 17.54 -24.41
N LYS A 175 -15.29 17.41 -23.74
CA LYS A 175 -14.76 18.39 -22.76
C LYS A 175 -15.68 18.67 -21.58
N LYS A 176 -16.71 17.85 -21.36
CA LYS A 176 -17.62 17.95 -20.19
C LYS A 176 -17.38 16.78 -19.25
N ILE A 177 -17.37 17.08 -17.95
CA ILE A 177 -17.29 16.08 -16.91
C ILE A 177 -18.66 15.39 -16.79
N LYS A 178 -18.68 14.06 -16.88
CA LYS A 178 -19.84 13.22 -16.60
C LYS A 178 -19.54 12.27 -15.46
N MET A 179 -20.48 12.02 -14.58
CA MET A 179 -20.40 10.95 -13.61
C MET A 179 -20.56 9.60 -14.31
N LYS A 180 -19.85 8.59 -13.83
CA LYS A 180 -20.08 7.21 -14.29
C LYS A 180 -21.40 6.69 -13.72
N ARG A 181 -21.98 5.65 -14.34
CA ARG A 181 -23.33 5.15 -14.00
C ARG A 181 -23.46 4.70 -12.55
N ILE A 182 -22.51 3.91 -12.02
CA ILE A 182 -22.57 3.42 -10.63
C ILE A 182 -22.57 4.57 -9.61
N PRO A 183 -21.61 5.55 -9.63
CA PRO A 183 -21.70 6.72 -8.77
C PRO A 183 -23.00 7.51 -8.90
N GLU A 184 -23.53 7.64 -10.10
CA GLU A 184 -24.81 8.30 -10.36
C GLU A 184 -25.98 7.60 -9.65
N LEU A 185 -26.06 6.26 -9.76
CA LEU A 185 -27.08 5.45 -9.08
C LEU A 185 -26.92 5.48 -7.55
N MET A 186 -25.70 5.48 -7.05
CA MET A 186 -25.44 5.63 -5.61
C MET A 186 -25.88 7.00 -5.08
N ASP A 187 -25.64 8.06 -5.83
CA ASP A 187 -26.12 9.39 -5.48
C ASP A 187 -27.66 9.45 -5.55
N ALA A 188 -28.28 8.82 -6.55
CA ALA A 188 -29.73 8.70 -6.65
C ALA A 188 -30.34 7.92 -5.48
N LEU A 189 -29.74 6.79 -5.07
CA LEU A 189 -30.14 6.02 -3.88
C LEU A 189 -30.11 6.90 -2.62
N ARG A 190 -29.02 7.62 -2.38
CA ARG A 190 -28.86 8.50 -1.21
C ARG A 190 -29.85 9.66 -1.20
N ARG A 191 -30.18 10.24 -2.36
CA ARG A 191 -31.16 11.33 -2.45
C ARG A 191 -32.59 10.87 -2.24
N LYS A 192 -32.94 9.67 -2.71
CA LYS A 192 -34.30 9.11 -2.58
C LYS A 192 -34.62 8.60 -1.17
N LEU A 193 -33.60 8.26 -0.38
CA LEU A 193 -33.75 7.80 1.01
C LEU A 193 -33.63 8.99 1.96
N GLY A 194 -34.74 9.36 2.62
CA GLY A 194 -34.80 10.52 3.48
C GLY A 194 -34.03 10.37 4.81
N ASN A 195 -34.01 9.16 5.38
CA ASN A 195 -33.44 8.86 6.69
C ASN A 195 -32.33 7.79 6.55
N ALA A 196 -31.31 8.07 5.74
CA ALA A 196 -30.21 7.15 5.48
C ALA A 196 -28.89 7.68 6.06
N HIS A 197 -28.26 6.86 6.90
CA HIS A 197 -26.90 7.02 7.37
C HIS A 197 -25.96 6.31 6.40
N PHE A 198 -24.80 6.91 6.10
CA PHE A 198 -23.88 6.39 5.11
C PHE A 198 -22.49 6.16 5.71
N LEU A 199 -22.04 4.91 5.70
CA LEU A 199 -20.72 4.49 6.20
C LEU A 199 -19.87 3.95 5.05
N GLN A 200 -18.84 4.67 4.70
CA GLN A 200 -17.81 4.22 3.76
C GLN A 200 -16.78 3.34 4.48
N VAL A 201 -16.33 2.28 3.82
CA VAL A 201 -15.33 1.35 4.37
C VAL A 201 -14.24 1.14 3.33
N THR A 202 -12.99 1.41 3.66
CA THR A 202 -11.86 1.17 2.75
C THR A 202 -10.53 1.01 3.48
N ALA A 203 -9.52 0.52 2.76
CA ALA A 203 -8.12 0.56 3.18
C ALA A 203 -7.31 1.67 2.46
N THR A 204 -7.88 2.26 1.41
CA THR A 204 -7.20 3.22 0.52
C THR A 204 -8.10 4.44 0.27
N PRO A 205 -8.20 5.37 1.24
CA PRO A 205 -9.23 6.41 1.28
C PRO A 205 -8.95 7.62 0.38
N TYR A 206 -7.85 7.63 -0.36
CA TYR A 206 -7.39 8.82 -1.08
C TYR A 206 -8.42 9.38 -2.05
N SER A 207 -9.09 8.51 -2.82
CA SER A 207 -10.13 8.93 -3.75
C SER A 207 -11.32 9.59 -3.06
N LEU A 208 -11.64 9.20 -1.82
CA LEU A 208 -12.73 9.76 -1.03
C LEU A 208 -12.38 11.14 -0.49
N TYR A 209 -11.19 11.31 0.05
CA TYR A 209 -10.74 12.60 0.58
C TYR A 209 -10.47 13.63 -0.51
N LEU A 210 -10.08 13.19 -1.71
CA LEU A 210 -9.77 14.07 -2.83
C LEU A 210 -11.00 14.52 -3.62
N GLN A 211 -12.22 14.20 -3.15
CA GLN A 211 -13.45 14.74 -3.76
C GLN A 211 -13.57 16.24 -3.47
N PRO A 212 -13.96 17.04 -4.47
CA PRO A 212 -14.33 18.44 -4.24
C PRO A 212 -15.62 18.49 -3.41
N GLU A 213 -15.86 19.60 -2.72
CA GLU A 213 -17.08 19.75 -1.91
C GLU A 213 -18.34 19.84 -2.78
N ILE A 214 -18.24 20.47 -3.92
CA ILE A 214 -19.34 20.59 -4.89
C ILE A 214 -18.80 20.38 -6.30
N VAL A 215 -19.47 19.56 -7.08
CA VAL A 215 -19.20 19.38 -8.51
C VAL A 215 -20.47 19.72 -9.29
N THR A 216 -20.35 20.52 -10.33
CA THR A 216 -21.44 20.74 -11.28
C THR A 216 -21.24 19.85 -12.48
N VAL A 217 -22.12 18.86 -12.67
CA VAL A 217 -22.11 17.90 -13.79
C VAL A 217 -23.39 18.08 -14.58
N GLY A 218 -23.28 18.44 -15.86
CA GLY A 218 -24.45 18.63 -16.72
C GLY A 218 -25.47 19.66 -16.21
N GLY A 219 -25.03 20.70 -15.49
CA GLY A 219 -25.90 21.70 -14.88
C GLY A 219 -26.50 21.32 -13.52
N VAL A 220 -26.29 20.08 -13.08
CA VAL A 220 -26.77 19.60 -11.76
C VAL A 220 -25.62 19.72 -10.75
N LYS A 221 -25.89 20.40 -9.63
CA LYS A 221 -24.97 20.42 -8.49
C LYS A 221 -25.01 19.07 -7.80
N MET A 222 -23.89 18.39 -7.73
CA MET A 222 -23.72 17.12 -7.03
C MET A 222 -22.77 17.32 -5.85
N MET A 223 -23.07 16.69 -4.73
CA MET A 223 -22.20 16.69 -3.56
C MET A 223 -21.47 15.35 -3.50
N PRO A 224 -20.20 15.30 -3.88
CA PRO A 224 -19.40 14.10 -3.76
C PRO A 224 -19.35 13.62 -2.31
N VAL A 225 -19.22 12.32 -2.12
CA VAL A 225 -19.24 11.70 -0.79
C VAL A 225 -17.88 11.88 -0.10
N LYS A 226 -17.61 13.08 0.36
CA LYS A 226 -16.45 13.36 1.21
C LYS A 226 -16.79 12.96 2.65
N PRO A 227 -15.94 12.19 3.36
CA PRO A 227 -16.21 11.82 4.74
C PRO A 227 -16.31 13.04 5.68
N ALA A 228 -17.31 13.03 6.55
CA ALA A 228 -17.45 14.02 7.62
C ALA A 228 -16.50 13.73 8.80
N PHE A 229 -16.27 12.44 9.06
CA PHE A 229 -15.33 11.98 10.07
C PHE A 229 -14.72 10.65 9.62
N THR A 230 -13.59 10.30 10.23
CA THR A 230 -12.91 9.01 9.99
C THR A 230 -12.67 8.29 11.31
N SER A 231 -13.07 7.02 11.36
CA SER A 231 -12.78 6.09 12.46
C SER A 231 -11.72 5.09 12.00
N LEU A 232 -10.65 4.94 12.79
CA LEU A 232 -9.55 4.02 12.48
C LEU A 232 -9.81 2.64 13.08
N VAL A 233 -9.87 1.60 12.24
CA VAL A 233 -9.96 0.20 12.69
C VAL A 233 -8.65 -0.19 13.38
N PRO A 234 -8.69 -0.63 14.66
CA PRO A 234 -7.49 -1.01 15.39
C PRO A 234 -6.75 -2.18 14.72
N ILE A 235 -5.45 -2.05 14.60
CA ILE A 235 -4.59 -3.06 14.02
C ILE A 235 -4.45 -4.24 15.03
N HIS A 236 -4.48 -5.46 14.53
CA HIS A 236 -4.24 -6.66 15.34
C HIS A 236 -2.76 -6.76 15.71
N ASP A 237 -2.44 -7.19 16.92
CA ASP A 237 -1.06 -7.28 17.42
C ASP A 237 -0.15 -8.17 16.56
N LYS A 238 -0.72 -9.21 15.92
CA LYS A 238 -0.02 -10.09 14.97
C LYS A 238 -0.11 -9.61 13.51
N TYR A 239 -0.55 -8.38 13.28
CA TYR A 239 -0.66 -7.84 11.93
C TYR A 239 0.71 -7.37 11.45
N ILE A 240 1.11 -7.88 10.29
CA ILE A 240 2.32 -7.47 9.59
C ILE A 240 1.91 -6.55 8.45
N GLY A 241 2.26 -5.28 8.58
CA GLY A 241 1.97 -4.24 7.60
C GLY A 241 3.20 -3.77 6.84
N SER A 242 3.02 -2.69 6.13
CA SER A 242 4.10 -2.05 5.36
C SER A 242 5.25 -1.56 6.25
N GLU A 243 4.97 -1.25 7.51
CA GLU A 243 5.97 -0.85 8.50
C GLU A 243 7.08 -1.91 8.63
N PHE A 244 6.70 -3.19 8.69
CA PHE A 244 7.63 -4.31 8.80
C PHE A 244 8.52 -4.47 7.56
N TYR A 245 7.99 -4.14 6.38
CA TYR A 245 8.73 -4.27 5.11
C TYR A 245 9.60 -3.05 4.77
N PHE A 246 9.31 -1.86 5.32
CA PHE A 246 9.94 -0.61 4.86
C PHE A 246 10.54 0.27 5.96
N ASP A 247 10.16 0.11 7.23
CA ASP A 247 10.62 0.92 8.39
C ASP A 247 11.64 0.17 9.26
N TYR A 248 12.49 -0.65 8.68
CA TYR A 248 13.53 -1.37 9.44
C TYR A 248 14.88 -0.63 9.40
N ASP A 249 15.68 -0.79 10.46
CA ASP A 249 17.07 -0.34 10.47
C ASP A 249 17.92 -1.27 9.59
N ARG A 250 18.58 -0.69 8.62
CA ARG A 250 19.45 -1.42 7.70
C ARG A 250 20.76 -1.88 8.30
N ASN A 251 21.11 -1.37 9.47
CA ASN A 251 22.34 -1.75 10.19
C ASN A 251 22.11 -2.97 11.10
N GLU A 252 20.84 -3.35 11.33
CA GLU A 252 20.51 -4.57 12.04
C GLU A 252 20.42 -5.75 11.05
N ASP A 253 20.74 -6.96 11.50
CA ASP A 253 20.49 -8.19 10.75
C ASP A 253 19.33 -8.95 11.40
N GLY A 254 18.22 -9.00 10.71
CA GLY A 254 16.99 -9.60 11.22
C GLY A 254 16.04 -10.02 10.10
N ILE A 255 14.80 -10.34 10.47
CA ILE A 255 13.79 -10.84 9.52
C ILE A 255 13.51 -9.82 8.40
N ALA A 256 13.28 -8.57 8.76
CA ALA A 256 12.86 -7.54 7.82
C ALA A 256 13.91 -7.26 6.72
N GLN A 257 15.20 -7.30 7.06
CA GLN A 257 16.31 -7.05 6.14
C GLN A 257 16.44 -8.13 5.06
N ARG A 258 15.91 -9.33 5.31
CA ARG A 258 16.03 -10.50 4.42
C ARG A 258 14.78 -10.79 3.60
N LEU A 259 13.70 -10.01 3.79
CA LEU A 259 12.47 -10.18 3.02
C LEU A 259 12.63 -9.81 1.55
N PHE A 260 13.23 -8.67 1.27
CA PHE A 260 13.35 -8.13 -0.08
C PHE A 260 14.47 -8.78 -0.88
N VAL A 261 14.12 -9.34 -2.04
CA VAL A 261 15.06 -9.90 -3.01
C VAL A 261 14.94 -9.15 -4.33
N PRO A 262 15.96 -8.39 -4.75
CA PRO A 262 15.91 -7.59 -5.97
C PRO A 262 15.91 -8.48 -7.23
N VAL A 263 14.99 -8.17 -8.15
CA VAL A 263 14.87 -8.83 -9.46
C VAL A 263 15.26 -7.84 -10.55
N ARG A 264 16.03 -8.29 -11.55
CA ARG A 264 16.37 -7.47 -12.71
C ARG A 264 15.16 -7.27 -13.61
N LYS A 265 14.98 -6.08 -14.18
CA LYS A 265 13.88 -5.78 -15.12
C LYS A 265 13.84 -6.77 -16.29
N SER A 266 15.01 -7.15 -16.84
CA SER A 266 15.12 -8.15 -17.91
C SER A 266 14.55 -9.53 -17.55
N HIS A 267 14.55 -9.90 -16.27
CA HIS A 267 13.95 -11.14 -15.78
C HIS A 267 12.42 -11.03 -15.67
N LEU A 268 11.90 -9.83 -15.41
CA LEU A 268 10.45 -9.60 -15.41
C LEU A 268 9.86 -9.62 -16.80
N THR A 269 10.52 -9.00 -17.79
CA THR A 269 10.01 -8.98 -19.18
C THR A 269 9.92 -10.37 -19.81
N LEU A 270 10.61 -11.38 -19.23
CA LEU A 270 10.44 -12.77 -19.62
C LEU A 270 9.04 -13.29 -19.27
N LEU A 271 8.38 -12.73 -18.25
CA LEU A 271 7.08 -13.18 -17.76
C LEU A 271 5.89 -12.60 -18.54
N ASP A 272 6.12 -11.58 -19.39
CA ASP A 272 5.06 -10.90 -20.13
C ASP A 272 4.58 -11.76 -21.32
N LYS A 273 5.53 -12.36 -22.05
CA LYS A 273 5.24 -13.19 -23.22
C LYS A 273 6.37 -14.16 -23.54
N GLU A 274 6.05 -15.20 -24.32
CA GLU A 274 7.05 -16.14 -24.84
C GLU A 274 8.06 -15.42 -25.75
N ASP A 275 9.34 -15.51 -25.38
CA ASP A 275 10.46 -15.04 -26.21
C ASP A 275 11.56 -16.09 -26.25
N LYS A 276 11.59 -16.86 -27.34
CA LYS A 276 12.56 -17.93 -27.55
C LYS A 276 14.02 -17.47 -27.57
N ARG A 277 14.27 -16.17 -27.83
CA ARG A 277 15.63 -15.59 -27.78
C ARG A 277 16.13 -15.42 -26.35
N ARG A 278 15.22 -15.30 -25.37
CA ARG A 278 15.55 -15.10 -23.96
C ARG A 278 15.57 -16.39 -23.16
N VAL A 279 14.68 -17.33 -23.50
CA VAL A 279 14.62 -18.63 -22.84
C VAL A 279 14.23 -19.72 -23.84
N ASP A 280 15.02 -20.78 -23.90
CA ASP A 280 14.57 -22.05 -24.47
C ASP A 280 13.85 -22.81 -23.38
N ILE A 281 12.56 -23.03 -23.57
CA ILE A 281 11.70 -23.71 -22.60
C ILE A 281 12.13 -25.16 -22.34
N ARG A 282 12.91 -25.76 -23.25
CA ARG A 282 13.46 -27.12 -23.10
C ARG A 282 14.65 -27.14 -22.14
N THR A 283 15.35 -26.02 -21.98
CA THR A 283 16.53 -25.90 -21.14
C THR A 283 16.48 -24.65 -20.27
N PRO A 284 15.39 -24.45 -19.46
CA PRO A 284 15.17 -23.21 -18.73
C PRO A 284 16.25 -22.90 -17.68
N LEU A 285 16.92 -23.95 -17.14
CA LEU A 285 18.00 -23.77 -16.16
C LEU A 285 19.26 -23.13 -16.76
N ALA A 286 19.41 -23.15 -18.08
CA ALA A 286 20.55 -22.54 -18.77
C ALA A 286 20.38 -21.04 -18.98
N SER A 287 19.16 -20.52 -18.96
CA SER A 287 18.86 -19.12 -19.27
C SER A 287 19.16 -18.19 -18.09
N VAL A 288 19.89 -17.11 -18.36
CA VAL A 288 20.11 -16.04 -17.36
C VAL A 288 18.80 -15.33 -17.03
N ALA A 289 17.89 -15.20 -18.00
CA ALA A 289 16.62 -14.47 -17.80
C ALA A 289 15.64 -15.18 -16.84
N SER A 290 15.69 -16.52 -16.75
CA SER A 290 14.85 -17.31 -15.83
C SER A 290 15.45 -17.47 -14.42
N ARG A 291 16.70 -17.04 -14.22
CA ARG A 291 17.46 -17.30 -12.97
C ARG A 291 16.72 -16.83 -11.70
N SER A 292 16.15 -15.63 -11.71
CA SER A 292 15.43 -15.12 -10.53
C SER A 292 14.13 -15.89 -10.25
N LEU A 293 13.44 -16.36 -11.28
CA LEU A 293 12.23 -17.16 -11.11
C LEU A 293 12.58 -18.57 -10.59
N ILE A 294 13.63 -19.21 -11.13
CA ILE A 294 14.13 -20.50 -10.64
C ILE A 294 14.54 -20.37 -9.17
N SER A 295 15.33 -19.34 -8.84
CA SER A 295 15.73 -19.05 -7.46
C SER A 295 14.53 -18.83 -6.54
N ALA A 296 13.49 -18.14 -7.01
CA ALA A 296 12.28 -17.94 -6.22
C ALA A 296 11.53 -19.24 -5.94
N VAL A 297 11.42 -20.13 -6.95
CA VAL A 297 10.79 -21.45 -6.79
C VAL A 297 11.59 -22.34 -5.84
N THR A 298 12.90 -22.45 -6.04
CA THR A 298 13.76 -23.30 -5.18
C THR A 298 13.84 -22.76 -3.75
N THR A 299 13.88 -21.43 -3.56
CA THR A 299 13.85 -20.82 -2.23
C THR A 299 12.49 -21.03 -1.55
N PHE A 300 11.39 -20.96 -2.29
CA PHE A 300 10.06 -21.27 -1.76
C PHE A 300 9.95 -22.73 -1.29
N VAL A 301 10.48 -23.68 -2.08
CA VAL A 301 10.54 -25.10 -1.68
C VAL A 301 11.41 -25.27 -0.43
N ALA A 302 12.60 -24.65 -0.39
CA ALA A 302 13.48 -24.70 0.78
C ALA A 302 12.83 -24.11 2.05
N ALA A 303 12.13 -22.98 1.91
CA ALA A 303 11.37 -22.38 3.00
C ALA A 303 10.25 -23.30 3.49
N THR A 304 9.52 -23.93 2.57
CA THR A 304 8.48 -24.92 2.90
C THR A 304 9.06 -26.14 3.64
N CYS A 305 10.13 -26.72 3.15
CA CYS A 305 10.82 -27.85 3.79
C CYS A 305 11.32 -27.45 5.19
N TYR A 306 11.93 -26.26 5.31
CA TYR A 306 12.39 -25.74 6.60
C TYR A 306 11.22 -25.58 7.59
N ARG A 307 10.10 -24.94 7.19
CA ARG A 307 8.94 -24.73 8.07
C ARG A 307 8.29 -26.02 8.52
N ARG A 308 8.13 -26.97 7.61
CA ARG A 308 7.58 -28.30 7.95
C ARG A 308 8.46 -29.12 8.90
N HIS A 309 9.75 -28.78 8.98
CA HIS A 309 10.71 -29.39 9.92
C HIS A 309 10.64 -28.81 11.33
N GLN A 310 9.93 -27.69 11.53
CA GLN A 310 9.86 -27.03 12.84
C GLN A 310 8.89 -27.75 13.80
N PRO A 311 9.17 -27.71 15.13
CA PRO A 311 8.34 -28.41 16.14
C PRO A 311 6.88 -27.93 16.17
N ASP A 312 6.61 -26.66 15.89
CA ASP A 312 5.25 -26.11 15.85
C ASP A 312 4.41 -26.67 14.68
N GLN A 313 5.05 -27.33 13.72
CA GLN A 313 4.41 -28.01 12.58
C GLN A 313 4.38 -29.54 12.72
N ALA A 314 4.97 -30.08 13.78
CA ALA A 314 5.01 -31.52 13.99
C ALA A 314 3.60 -32.15 14.01
N GLY A 315 3.39 -33.19 13.23
CA GLY A 315 2.09 -33.87 13.12
C GLY A 315 1.01 -33.11 12.33
N LYS A 316 1.34 -31.97 11.72
CA LYS A 316 0.40 -31.18 10.89
C LYS A 316 0.73 -31.33 9.40
N GLU A 317 -0.29 -31.56 8.59
CA GLU A 317 -0.19 -31.40 7.14
C GLU A 317 -0.26 -29.94 6.75
N THR A 318 0.83 -29.17 6.97
CA THR A 318 0.84 -27.76 6.64
C THR A 318 1.29 -27.53 5.22
N TYR A 319 0.51 -26.74 4.50
CA TYR A 319 0.75 -26.34 3.13
C TYR A 319 1.08 -24.84 3.08
N PHE A 320 1.96 -24.46 2.16
CA PHE A 320 2.43 -23.10 1.99
C PHE A 320 2.18 -22.61 0.57
N SER A 321 2.16 -21.30 0.42
CA SER A 321 1.85 -20.67 -0.86
C SER A 321 2.95 -19.74 -1.35
N MET A 322 3.04 -19.64 -2.67
CA MET A 322 3.75 -18.62 -3.41
C MET A 322 2.77 -17.90 -4.33
N LEU A 323 2.84 -16.58 -4.41
CA LEU A 323 2.07 -15.78 -5.36
C LEU A 323 2.99 -15.22 -6.44
N LEU A 324 2.69 -15.50 -7.71
CA LEU A 324 3.28 -14.86 -8.88
C LEU A 324 2.27 -13.89 -9.49
N HIS A 325 2.55 -12.59 -9.34
CA HIS A 325 1.74 -11.50 -9.89
C HIS A 325 2.64 -10.57 -10.72
N ALA A 326 2.88 -10.94 -11.96
CA ALA A 326 3.81 -10.21 -12.83
C ALA A 326 3.11 -9.35 -13.89
N ASP A 327 1.93 -9.77 -14.37
CA ASP A 327 1.20 -9.08 -15.42
C ASP A 327 -0.32 -9.07 -15.16
N GLN A 328 -1.08 -8.32 -15.98
CA GLN A 328 -2.55 -8.30 -16.00
C GLN A 328 -3.12 -9.18 -17.11
N GLU A 329 -2.34 -9.44 -18.14
CA GLU A 329 -2.79 -10.13 -19.35
C GLU A 329 -2.97 -11.64 -19.11
N LYS A 330 -4.14 -12.16 -19.52
CA LYS A 330 -4.44 -13.60 -19.39
C LYS A 330 -3.48 -14.47 -20.19
N SER A 331 -2.99 -13.97 -21.32
CA SER A 331 -1.98 -14.60 -22.17
C SER A 331 -0.64 -14.76 -21.43
N ALA A 332 -0.20 -13.72 -20.72
CA ALA A 332 0.99 -13.76 -19.90
C ALA A 332 0.89 -14.83 -18.80
N HIS A 333 -0.25 -14.92 -18.11
CA HIS A 333 -0.46 -15.96 -17.09
C HIS A 333 -0.38 -17.38 -17.67
N THR A 334 -0.88 -17.60 -18.88
CA THR A 334 -0.77 -18.90 -19.56
C THR A 334 0.69 -19.24 -19.89
N TRP A 335 1.45 -18.24 -20.34
CA TRP A 335 2.89 -18.38 -20.57
C TRP A 335 3.65 -18.65 -19.26
N GLN A 336 3.33 -17.93 -18.18
CA GLN A 336 3.95 -18.12 -16.86
C GLN A 336 3.74 -19.54 -16.32
N VAL A 337 2.55 -20.12 -16.49
CA VAL A 337 2.29 -21.52 -16.14
C VAL A 337 3.17 -22.45 -16.97
N LYS A 338 3.23 -22.26 -18.29
CA LYS A 338 4.06 -23.07 -19.19
C LYS A 338 5.54 -23.00 -18.80
N LEU A 339 6.04 -21.81 -18.49
CA LEU A 339 7.42 -21.60 -18.08
C LEU A 339 7.72 -22.25 -16.71
N LEU A 340 6.83 -22.07 -15.73
CA LEU A 340 7.00 -22.69 -14.41
C LEU A 340 6.91 -24.22 -14.48
N SER A 341 6.02 -24.77 -15.30
CA SER A 341 5.96 -26.22 -15.54
C SER A 341 7.27 -26.75 -16.12
N ALA A 342 7.83 -26.04 -17.10
CA ALA A 342 9.11 -26.40 -17.69
C ALA A 342 10.28 -26.29 -16.69
N ILE A 343 10.28 -25.25 -15.84
CA ILE A 343 11.27 -25.10 -14.76
C ILE A 343 11.14 -26.25 -13.75
N THR A 344 9.93 -26.57 -13.31
CA THR A 344 9.71 -27.69 -12.36
C THR A 344 10.17 -29.01 -12.94
N GLN A 345 9.85 -29.29 -14.21
CA GLN A 345 10.32 -30.50 -14.88
C GLN A 345 11.84 -30.53 -15.02
N ALA A 346 12.45 -29.41 -15.44
CA ALA A 346 13.90 -29.33 -15.57
C ALA A 346 14.65 -29.45 -14.23
N LEU A 347 14.04 -29.04 -13.12
CA LEU A 347 14.58 -29.29 -11.78
C LEU A 347 14.51 -30.77 -11.42
N LYS A 348 13.41 -31.49 -11.74
CA LYS A 348 13.30 -32.95 -11.54
C LYS A 348 14.35 -33.72 -12.36
N ASP A 349 14.44 -33.39 -13.66
CA ASP A 349 15.41 -34.01 -14.56
C ASP A 349 16.85 -33.70 -14.12
N GLY A 350 17.08 -32.47 -13.67
CA GLY A 350 18.37 -32.04 -13.14
C GLY A 350 18.78 -32.74 -11.83
N ILE A 351 17.83 -33.06 -10.97
CA ILE A 351 18.09 -33.87 -9.76
C ILE A 351 18.44 -35.30 -10.15
N ALA A 352 17.67 -35.89 -11.06
CA ALA A 352 17.89 -37.27 -11.53
C ALA A 352 19.24 -37.44 -12.26
N SER A 353 19.73 -36.42 -12.96
CA SER A 353 20.99 -36.38 -13.69
C SER A 353 22.15 -35.75 -12.93
N GLU A 354 21.97 -35.41 -11.66
CA GLU A 354 22.97 -34.73 -10.82
C GLU A 354 23.52 -33.44 -11.45
N CYS A 355 22.66 -32.69 -12.18
CA CYS A 355 23.04 -31.50 -12.90
C CYS A 355 23.63 -30.41 -11.97
N PRO A 356 24.87 -29.93 -12.21
CA PRO A 356 25.54 -28.96 -11.33
C PRO A 356 24.73 -27.66 -11.15
N LYS A 357 24.10 -27.14 -12.21
CA LYS A 357 23.25 -25.92 -12.12
C LYS A 357 22.01 -26.13 -11.27
N CYS A 358 21.38 -27.31 -11.36
CA CYS A 358 20.25 -27.65 -10.52
C CYS A 358 20.67 -27.67 -9.04
N ASN A 359 21.80 -28.30 -8.74
CA ASN A 359 22.36 -28.33 -7.39
C ASN A 359 22.73 -26.93 -6.90
N GLU A 360 23.33 -26.06 -7.73
CA GLU A 360 23.63 -24.67 -7.38
C GLU A 360 22.37 -23.91 -6.91
N PHE A 361 21.25 -24.04 -7.63
CA PHE A 361 19.99 -23.38 -7.24
C PHE A 361 19.44 -23.94 -5.92
N ILE A 362 19.41 -25.23 -5.74
CA ILE A 362 18.89 -25.87 -4.52
C ILE A 362 19.75 -25.50 -3.32
N GLU A 363 21.08 -25.67 -3.44
CA GLU A 363 22.01 -25.39 -2.34
C GLU A 363 22.08 -23.91 -1.97
N GLY A 364 22.12 -23.02 -2.97
CA GLY A 364 22.08 -21.58 -2.74
C GLY A 364 20.77 -21.13 -2.07
N SER A 365 19.65 -21.77 -2.39
CA SER A 365 18.37 -21.54 -1.71
C SER A 365 18.38 -22.03 -0.26
N CYS A 366 19.00 -23.19 0.01
CA CYS A 366 19.16 -23.71 1.37
C CYS A 366 20.06 -22.79 2.22
N ASP A 367 21.17 -22.33 1.67
CA ASP A 367 22.06 -21.35 2.35
C ASP A 367 21.30 -20.07 2.71
N ALA A 368 20.50 -19.52 1.78
CA ALA A 368 19.71 -18.33 2.01
C ALA A 368 18.64 -18.52 3.11
N ILE A 369 17.99 -19.67 3.18
CA ILE A 369 16.98 -19.97 4.20
C ILE A 369 17.64 -20.21 5.57
N ILE A 370 18.73 -20.97 5.63
CA ILE A 370 19.47 -21.22 6.87
C ILE A 370 19.99 -19.90 7.44
N ALA A 371 20.63 -19.07 6.63
CA ALA A 371 21.12 -17.77 7.06
C ALA A 371 19.99 -16.86 7.57
N SER A 372 18.80 -16.91 6.95
CA SER A 372 17.65 -16.13 7.42
C SER A 372 17.10 -16.66 8.75
N ALA A 373 17.02 -17.97 8.91
CA ALA A 373 16.56 -18.60 10.15
C ALA A 373 17.52 -18.26 11.31
N GLN A 374 18.83 -18.29 11.06
CA GLN A 374 19.85 -17.88 12.04
C GLN A 374 19.71 -16.42 12.44
N ALA A 375 19.58 -15.51 11.47
CA ALA A 375 19.40 -14.09 11.72
C ALA A 375 18.06 -13.77 12.43
N ALA A 376 17.02 -14.55 12.20
CA ALA A 376 15.72 -14.39 12.83
C ALA A 376 15.67 -14.90 14.29
N THR A 377 16.56 -15.81 14.66
CA THR A 377 16.53 -16.48 15.98
C THR A 377 16.47 -15.52 17.16
N PRO A 378 17.29 -14.45 17.25
CA PRO A 378 17.22 -13.52 18.38
C PRO A 378 15.87 -12.80 18.49
N GLN A 379 15.28 -12.43 17.34
CA GLN A 379 13.99 -11.75 17.29
C GLN A 379 12.84 -12.70 17.69
N LEU A 380 12.87 -13.95 17.23
CA LEU A 380 11.87 -14.97 17.60
C LEU A 380 11.89 -15.25 19.09
N ILE A 381 13.07 -15.43 19.70
CA ILE A 381 13.22 -15.64 21.14
C ILE A 381 12.70 -14.43 21.93
N LYS A 382 13.03 -13.20 21.50
CA LYS A 382 12.55 -11.97 22.12
C LYS A 382 11.01 -11.86 22.09
N ASP A 383 10.38 -12.38 21.02
CA ASP A 383 8.92 -12.42 20.88
C ASP A 383 8.26 -13.61 21.59
N GLY A 384 9.02 -14.33 22.41
CA GLY A 384 8.54 -15.47 23.20
C GLY A 384 8.36 -16.76 22.43
N GLN A 385 8.88 -16.84 21.22
CA GLN A 385 8.86 -18.06 20.41
C GLN A 385 10.03 -18.99 20.79
N PRO A 386 9.85 -20.31 20.69
CA PRO A 386 10.96 -21.23 20.89
C PRO A 386 12.06 -21.02 19.83
N ALA A 387 13.31 -21.28 20.21
CA ALA A 387 14.41 -21.22 19.25
C ALA A 387 14.16 -22.20 18.10
N PRO A 388 14.30 -21.77 16.83
CA PRO A 388 14.04 -22.64 15.69
C PRO A 388 15.10 -23.73 15.58
N ILE A 389 14.70 -24.91 15.08
CA ILE A 389 15.63 -25.98 14.70
C ILE A 389 16.22 -25.63 13.34
N ILE A 390 17.52 -25.42 13.27
CA ILE A 390 18.23 -25.11 12.03
C ILE A 390 18.84 -26.38 11.48
N PRO A 391 18.31 -26.93 10.36
CA PRO A 391 18.86 -28.14 9.77
C PRO A 391 20.24 -27.87 9.13
N SER A 392 21.04 -28.93 8.97
CA SER A 392 22.23 -28.82 8.13
C SER A 392 21.86 -28.54 6.69
N LYS A 393 22.77 -27.90 5.92
CA LYS A 393 22.56 -27.65 4.48
C LYS A 393 22.24 -28.94 3.74
N ALA A 394 22.96 -30.05 4.02
CA ALA A 394 22.73 -31.31 3.39
C ALA A 394 21.32 -31.88 3.69
N THR A 395 20.89 -31.81 4.95
CA THR A 395 19.54 -32.24 5.36
C THR A 395 18.46 -31.46 4.62
N LEU A 396 18.57 -30.12 4.58
CA LEU A 396 17.58 -29.28 3.91
C LEU A 396 17.60 -29.49 2.39
N ALA A 397 18.79 -29.61 1.77
CA ALA A 397 18.91 -29.86 0.33
C ALA A 397 18.32 -31.23 -0.07
N ASN A 398 18.51 -32.26 0.73
CA ASN A 398 17.90 -33.59 0.49
C ASN A 398 16.37 -33.50 0.62
N ALA A 399 15.84 -32.76 1.61
CA ALA A 399 14.41 -32.55 1.73
C ALA A 399 13.86 -31.79 0.52
N CYS A 400 14.58 -30.76 0.00
CA CYS A 400 14.20 -30.04 -1.21
C CYS A 400 14.17 -30.95 -2.45
N ARG A 401 15.18 -31.80 -2.63
CA ARG A 401 15.23 -32.76 -3.74
C ARG A 401 14.03 -33.71 -3.66
N ALA A 402 13.77 -34.28 -2.49
CA ALA A 402 12.62 -35.16 -2.26
C ALA A 402 11.28 -34.45 -2.53
N ALA A 403 11.14 -33.18 -2.10
CA ALA A 403 9.94 -32.39 -2.34
C ALA A 403 9.70 -32.11 -3.83
N ILE A 404 10.75 -31.74 -4.58
CA ILE A 404 10.67 -31.48 -6.02
C ILE A 404 10.33 -32.77 -6.80
N THR A 405 10.99 -33.88 -6.50
CA THR A 405 10.74 -35.18 -7.17
C THR A 405 9.42 -35.80 -6.74
N GLY A 406 8.97 -35.56 -5.50
CA GLY A 406 7.73 -36.07 -4.93
C GLY A 406 6.48 -35.26 -5.25
N ASP A 407 6.48 -34.42 -6.30
CA ASP A 407 5.31 -33.65 -6.78
C ASP A 407 4.69 -32.69 -5.76
N TRP A 408 5.49 -32.11 -4.88
CA TRP A 408 4.98 -31.15 -3.91
C TRP A 408 4.56 -29.82 -4.55
N ILE A 409 5.04 -29.50 -5.74
CA ILE A 409 4.78 -28.22 -6.42
C ILE A 409 3.50 -28.33 -7.24
N SER A 410 2.50 -27.54 -6.91
CA SER A 410 1.25 -27.39 -7.68
C SER A 410 1.14 -25.97 -8.23
N LEU A 411 0.82 -25.84 -9.53
CA LEU A 411 0.61 -24.58 -10.21
C LEU A 411 -0.89 -24.31 -10.38
N VAL A 412 -1.37 -23.20 -9.85
CA VAL A 412 -2.78 -22.84 -9.86
C VAL A 412 -2.96 -21.49 -10.58
N LYS A 413 -3.48 -21.54 -11.81
CA LYS A 413 -3.81 -20.37 -12.59
C LYS A 413 -5.19 -19.84 -12.21
N VAL A 414 -5.31 -18.52 -11.93
CA VAL A 414 -6.58 -17.87 -11.57
C VAL A 414 -6.78 -16.64 -12.45
N ASN A 415 -7.59 -16.76 -13.50
CA ASN A 415 -7.82 -15.73 -14.52
C ASN A 415 -9.29 -15.31 -14.68
N SER A 416 -10.22 -16.03 -14.05
CA SER A 416 -11.65 -15.76 -14.11
C SER A 416 -12.30 -16.00 -12.74
N GLU A 417 -13.48 -15.42 -12.54
CA GLU A 417 -14.25 -15.65 -11.33
C GLU A 417 -14.66 -17.13 -11.17
N GLU A 418 -14.93 -17.81 -12.26
CA GLU A 418 -15.21 -19.24 -12.27
C GLU A 418 -14.01 -20.06 -11.76
N GLN A 419 -12.80 -19.80 -12.29
CA GLN A 419 -11.58 -20.44 -11.78
C GLN A 419 -11.36 -20.13 -10.31
N LEU A 420 -11.62 -18.89 -9.89
CA LEU A 420 -11.49 -18.48 -8.51
C LEU A 420 -12.45 -19.24 -7.59
N ARG A 421 -13.71 -19.42 -7.97
CA ARG A 421 -14.70 -20.22 -7.22
C ARG A 421 -14.26 -21.66 -7.00
N LEU A 422 -13.59 -22.28 -7.97
CA LEU A 422 -13.08 -23.65 -7.85
C LEU A 422 -11.94 -23.79 -6.82
N VAL A 423 -11.16 -22.74 -6.66
CA VAL A 423 -9.95 -22.74 -5.81
C VAL A 423 -10.11 -21.97 -4.49
N CYS A 424 -11.24 -21.34 -4.26
CA CYS A 424 -11.51 -20.56 -3.06
C CYS A 424 -12.50 -21.28 -2.15
N ASP A 425 -12.32 -21.11 -0.84
CA ASP A 425 -13.35 -21.43 0.16
C ASP A 425 -14.24 -20.19 0.32
N ALA A 426 -15.46 -20.25 -0.19
CA ALA A 426 -16.40 -19.12 -0.17
C ALA A 426 -16.71 -18.63 1.26
N ARG A 427 -16.80 -19.54 2.26
CA ARG A 427 -17.07 -19.17 3.65
C ARG A 427 -15.91 -18.41 4.27
N LYS A 428 -14.68 -18.86 4.03
CA LYS A 428 -13.47 -18.26 4.64
C LYS A 428 -12.88 -17.12 3.81
N GLY A 429 -13.23 -17.02 2.52
CA GLY A 429 -12.58 -16.09 1.59
C GLY A 429 -11.10 -16.38 1.37
N LYS A 430 -10.70 -17.65 1.45
CA LYS A 430 -9.31 -18.11 1.39
C LYS A 430 -9.07 -19.02 0.21
N LEU A 431 -7.91 -18.90 -0.42
CA LEU A 431 -7.49 -19.85 -1.45
C LEU A 431 -7.16 -21.22 -0.83
N LYS A 432 -7.67 -22.29 -1.43
CA LYS A 432 -7.39 -23.66 -1.04
C LYS A 432 -5.98 -24.05 -1.47
N LEU A 433 -5.15 -24.42 -0.53
CA LEU A 433 -3.83 -25.00 -0.81
C LEU A 433 -3.99 -26.49 -1.10
N ARG A 434 -3.42 -26.96 -2.21
CA ARG A 434 -3.62 -28.33 -2.70
C ARG A 434 -2.46 -29.27 -2.35
N THR A 435 -1.26 -28.71 -2.28
CA THR A 435 -0.03 -29.44 -2.04
C THR A 435 0.86 -28.65 -1.09
N PRO A 436 1.91 -29.25 -0.52
CA PRO A 436 2.82 -28.53 0.36
C PRO A 436 3.40 -27.24 -0.22
N CYS A 437 3.58 -27.17 -1.55
CA CYS A 437 4.08 -25.99 -2.27
C CYS A 437 3.08 -25.58 -3.36
N THR A 438 2.08 -24.76 -3.04
CA THR A 438 1.11 -24.27 -4.01
C THR A 438 1.53 -22.90 -4.56
N ILE A 439 1.72 -22.80 -5.89
CA ILE A 439 2.06 -21.54 -6.58
C ILE A 439 0.82 -21.01 -7.30
N PHE A 440 0.31 -19.87 -6.84
CA PHE A 440 -0.78 -19.15 -7.50
C PHE A 440 -0.24 -18.19 -8.55
N ILE A 441 -0.85 -18.21 -9.73
CA ILE A 441 -0.49 -17.37 -10.88
C ILE A 441 -1.74 -16.62 -11.32
N GLY A 442 -1.70 -15.29 -11.27
CA GLY A 442 -2.85 -14.48 -11.65
C GLY A 442 -2.61 -12.99 -11.56
N GLY A 443 -3.61 -12.23 -11.99
CA GLY A 443 -3.62 -10.77 -12.00
C GLY A 443 -4.67 -10.19 -11.06
N GLN A 444 -5.42 -9.20 -11.55
CA GLN A 444 -6.39 -8.41 -10.79
C GLN A 444 -7.45 -9.23 -10.01
N ILE A 445 -7.74 -10.44 -10.43
CA ILE A 445 -8.73 -11.28 -9.76
C ILE A 445 -8.27 -11.71 -8.36
N LEU A 446 -6.96 -11.70 -8.11
CA LEU A 446 -6.36 -11.99 -6.80
C LEU A 446 -6.14 -10.74 -5.93
N ASP A 447 -6.49 -9.56 -6.44
CA ASP A 447 -6.12 -8.27 -5.82
C ASP A 447 -7.02 -7.86 -4.66
N ARG A 448 -8.26 -8.30 -4.60
CA ARG A 448 -9.23 -7.85 -3.60
C ARG A 448 -10.07 -8.99 -3.04
N GLY A 449 -10.40 -8.90 -1.76
CA GLY A 449 -11.36 -9.77 -1.09
C GLY A 449 -10.91 -11.21 -0.86
N ILE A 450 -9.68 -11.59 -1.22
CA ILE A 450 -9.15 -12.94 -1.07
C ILE A 450 -7.99 -12.95 -0.10
N THR A 451 -7.97 -13.92 0.78
CA THR A 451 -6.83 -14.17 1.67
C THR A 451 -6.00 -15.32 1.12
N ILE A 452 -4.69 -15.15 1.09
CA ILE A 452 -3.73 -16.20 0.73
C ILE A 452 -3.00 -16.60 2.01
N ASP A 453 -3.35 -17.77 2.54
CA ASP A 453 -2.75 -18.28 3.76
C ASP A 453 -1.32 -18.78 3.51
N ASN A 454 -0.51 -18.75 4.57
CA ASN A 454 0.84 -19.33 4.62
C ASN A 454 1.73 -18.90 3.44
N LEU A 455 1.69 -17.61 3.08
CA LEU A 455 2.44 -17.07 1.95
C LEU A 455 3.92 -16.94 2.31
N LEU A 456 4.81 -17.78 1.75
CA LEU A 456 6.26 -17.71 1.96
C LEU A 456 7.01 -17.03 0.82
N ALA A 457 6.38 -16.86 -0.35
CA ALA A 457 7.01 -16.15 -1.46
C ALA A 457 5.99 -15.28 -2.21
N PHE A 458 6.36 -14.03 -2.45
CA PHE A 458 5.59 -13.12 -3.28
C PHE A 458 6.49 -12.56 -4.38
N TYR A 459 6.22 -12.97 -5.62
CA TYR A 459 6.93 -12.49 -6.80
C TYR A 459 6.06 -11.45 -7.51
N TYR A 460 6.41 -10.17 -7.32
CA TYR A 460 5.64 -9.04 -7.82
C TYR A 460 6.39 -8.34 -8.94
N GLY A 461 5.91 -8.49 -10.18
CA GLY A 461 6.56 -7.99 -11.39
C GLY A 461 5.91 -6.77 -12.01
N ARG A 462 4.75 -6.34 -11.52
CA ARG A 462 4.04 -5.20 -12.12
C ARG A 462 4.79 -3.89 -11.92
N SER A 463 5.26 -3.31 -13.02
CA SER A 463 6.03 -2.06 -13.03
C SER A 463 5.45 -1.07 -14.04
N PRO A 464 4.26 -0.48 -13.79
CA PRO A 464 3.65 0.48 -14.69
C PRO A 464 4.45 1.78 -14.75
N LYS A 465 4.26 2.59 -15.80
CA LYS A 465 4.86 3.93 -15.90
C LYS A 465 4.45 4.82 -14.73
N LYS A 466 3.16 4.79 -14.36
CA LYS A 466 2.60 5.47 -13.18
C LYS A 466 2.01 4.44 -12.23
N PHE A 467 2.49 4.41 -11.01
CA PHE A 467 1.96 3.55 -9.95
C PHE A 467 0.71 4.17 -9.34
N GLN A 468 -0.38 3.43 -9.30
CA GLN A 468 -1.57 3.83 -8.56
C GLN A 468 -1.48 3.24 -7.14
N GLN A 469 -1.36 4.11 -6.13
CA GLN A 469 -1.13 3.69 -4.75
C GLN A 469 -2.25 2.76 -4.24
N ASN A 470 -3.52 3.11 -4.46
CA ASN A 470 -4.65 2.25 -4.08
C ASN A 470 -4.54 0.84 -4.69
N THR A 471 -4.14 0.74 -5.96
CA THR A 471 -3.98 -0.53 -6.66
C THR A 471 -2.80 -1.33 -6.09
N VAL A 472 -1.62 -0.71 -5.95
CA VAL A 472 -0.42 -1.39 -5.45
C VAL A 472 -0.61 -1.87 -4.01
N MET A 473 -1.23 -1.05 -3.15
CA MET A 473 -1.53 -1.46 -1.77
C MET A 473 -2.49 -2.64 -1.70
N GLN A 474 -3.47 -2.70 -2.60
CA GLN A 474 -4.40 -3.84 -2.68
C GLN A 474 -3.74 -5.10 -3.25
N HIS A 475 -2.74 -4.97 -4.12
CA HIS A 475 -1.92 -6.08 -4.59
C HIS A 475 -1.00 -6.64 -3.49
N SER A 476 -0.72 -5.86 -2.43
CA SER A 476 0.22 -6.22 -1.37
C SER A 476 -0.34 -7.31 -0.45
N ARG A 477 -0.56 -8.51 -1.02
CA ARG A 477 -1.10 -9.70 -0.31
C ARG A 477 -0.18 -10.27 0.75
N MET A 478 1.02 -9.71 0.85
CA MET A 478 1.98 -10.02 1.90
C MET A 478 1.63 -9.41 3.26
N TYR A 479 0.72 -8.41 3.30
CA TYR A 479 0.23 -7.82 4.55
C TYR A 479 -0.89 -8.68 5.15
N GLY A 480 -1.02 -8.62 6.48
CA GLY A 480 -2.04 -9.35 7.23
C GLY A 480 -1.50 -10.02 8.48
N PRO A 481 -2.33 -10.72 9.25
CA PRO A 481 -1.88 -11.51 10.40
C PRO A 481 -0.99 -12.65 9.93
N ARG A 482 0.27 -12.66 10.38
CA ARG A 482 1.28 -13.66 9.98
C ARG A 482 2.18 -14.02 11.15
N PRO A 483 2.52 -15.32 11.33
CA PRO A 483 3.51 -15.73 12.33
C PRO A 483 4.91 -15.25 11.94
N LEU A 484 5.70 -14.81 12.92
CA LEU A 484 7.09 -14.37 12.68
C LEU A 484 7.96 -15.49 12.16
N GLU A 485 7.69 -16.74 12.54
CA GLU A 485 8.37 -17.93 12.09
C GLU A 485 8.27 -18.13 10.57
N ASP A 486 7.11 -17.81 10.00
CA ASP A 486 6.92 -17.83 8.55
C ASP A 486 7.65 -16.67 7.87
N LEU A 487 7.62 -15.48 8.51
CA LEU A 487 8.30 -14.29 7.98
C LEU A 487 9.83 -14.47 7.96
N ALA A 488 10.38 -15.20 8.92
CA ALA A 488 11.81 -15.51 8.98
C ALA A 488 12.34 -16.13 7.66
N VAL A 489 11.49 -16.86 6.94
CA VAL A 489 11.85 -17.52 5.67
C VAL A 489 11.03 -17.01 4.48
N THR A 490 10.24 -15.95 4.66
CA THR A 490 9.48 -15.33 3.57
C THR A 490 10.39 -14.51 2.66
N ARG A 491 10.04 -14.46 1.36
CA ARG A 491 10.73 -13.64 0.36
C ARG A 491 9.74 -12.80 -0.46
N PHE A 492 10.12 -11.54 -0.65
CA PHE A 492 9.44 -10.60 -1.54
C PHE A 492 10.35 -10.27 -2.73
N TYR A 493 10.03 -10.82 -3.89
CA TYR A 493 10.78 -10.65 -5.13
C TYR A 493 10.18 -9.51 -5.95
N THR A 494 10.92 -8.44 -6.18
CA THR A 494 10.50 -7.35 -7.06
C THR A 494 11.70 -6.52 -7.51
N THR A 495 11.51 -5.57 -8.44
CA THR A 495 12.59 -4.66 -8.83
C THR A 495 12.85 -3.59 -7.77
N ASN A 496 14.06 -3.02 -7.76
CA ASN A 496 14.39 -1.87 -6.91
C ASN A 496 13.40 -0.70 -7.13
N ARG A 497 13.00 -0.44 -8.38
CA ARG A 497 12.04 0.61 -8.73
C ARG A 497 10.69 0.39 -8.03
N VAL A 498 10.14 -0.81 -8.13
CA VAL A 498 8.86 -1.15 -7.48
C VAL A 498 8.99 -1.08 -5.96
N HIS A 499 10.06 -1.64 -5.40
CA HIS A 499 10.32 -1.60 -3.96
C HIS A 499 10.41 -0.16 -3.43
N GLN A 500 11.13 0.73 -4.13
CA GLN A 500 11.21 2.14 -3.75
C GLN A 500 9.86 2.86 -3.86
N ALA A 501 9.08 2.58 -4.92
CA ALA A 501 7.74 3.13 -5.06
C ALA A 501 6.83 2.67 -3.90
N MET A 502 6.86 1.39 -3.52
CA MET A 502 6.10 0.88 -2.39
C MET A 502 6.54 1.49 -1.05
N LYS A 503 7.84 1.72 -0.87
CA LYS A 503 8.37 2.43 0.31
C LYS A 503 7.82 3.86 0.39
N GLN A 504 7.81 4.60 -0.71
CA GLN A 504 7.22 5.95 -0.76
C GLN A 504 5.72 5.94 -0.48
N MET A 505 5.00 4.93 -0.98
CA MET A 505 3.59 4.75 -0.66
C MET A 505 3.37 4.47 0.82
N HIS A 506 4.23 3.65 1.42
CA HIS A 506 4.22 3.39 2.86
C HIS A 506 4.42 4.68 3.67
N GLU A 507 5.43 5.48 3.34
CA GLU A 507 5.70 6.76 4.03
C GLU A 507 4.49 7.70 3.98
N ARG A 508 3.82 7.77 2.82
CA ARG A 508 2.59 8.55 2.64
C ARG A 508 1.41 8.01 3.43
N ASP A 509 1.21 6.69 3.40
CA ASP A 509 0.14 6.05 4.14
C ASP A 509 0.31 6.25 5.65
N LYS A 510 1.54 6.12 6.17
CA LYS A 510 1.88 6.37 7.56
C LYS A 510 1.57 7.81 7.98
N ALA A 511 1.92 8.80 7.13
CA ALA A 511 1.61 10.19 7.38
C ALA A 511 0.09 10.46 7.37
N LEU A 512 -0.64 9.84 6.44
CA LEU A 512 -2.11 9.92 6.41
C LEU A 512 -2.71 9.38 7.71
N TRP A 513 -2.28 8.19 8.14
CA TRP A 513 -2.79 7.57 9.36
C TRP A 513 -2.57 8.44 10.60
N ALA A 514 -1.34 8.95 10.77
CA ALA A 514 -1.01 9.85 11.88
C ALA A 514 -1.83 11.17 11.83
N HIS A 515 -2.09 11.70 10.63
CA HIS A 515 -2.94 12.87 10.46
C HIS A 515 -4.39 12.59 10.84
N VAL A 516 -4.96 11.49 10.36
CA VAL A 516 -6.34 11.09 10.67
C VAL A 516 -6.50 10.81 12.17
N GLU A 517 -5.51 10.17 12.80
CA GLU A 517 -5.52 9.93 14.25
C GLU A 517 -5.55 11.22 15.05
N ALA A 518 -4.79 12.23 14.62
CA ALA A 518 -4.76 13.53 15.27
C ALA A 518 -5.99 14.41 14.96
N ASN A 519 -6.59 14.27 13.78
CA ASN A 519 -7.68 15.12 13.29
C ASN A 519 -8.73 14.31 12.51
N PRO A 520 -9.51 13.46 13.18
CA PRO A 520 -10.44 12.55 12.51
C PRO A 520 -11.59 13.23 11.74
N GLU A 521 -11.88 14.51 12.05
CA GLU A 521 -12.99 15.28 11.47
C GLU A 521 -12.52 16.34 10.45
N ASP A 522 -11.22 16.59 10.35
CA ASP A 522 -10.67 17.64 9.46
C ASP A 522 -9.43 17.14 8.71
N VAL A 523 -9.65 16.29 7.72
CA VAL A 523 -8.59 15.83 6.83
C VAL A 523 -8.43 16.86 5.71
N LYS A 524 -7.41 17.72 5.81
CA LYS A 524 -7.12 18.77 4.82
C LYS A 524 -6.13 18.33 3.78
N PHE A 525 -6.41 18.73 2.53
CA PHE A 525 -5.56 18.49 1.38
C PHE A 525 -5.15 19.82 0.76
N LEU A 526 -3.86 19.96 0.45
CA LEU A 526 -3.33 21.07 -0.32
C LEU A 526 -3.00 20.61 -1.74
N PHE A 527 -3.19 21.51 -2.71
CA PHE A 527 -2.99 21.21 -4.13
C PHE A 527 -1.71 21.85 -4.66
N SER A 528 -0.80 21.08 -5.32
CA SER A 528 0.42 21.59 -5.96
C SER A 528 0.58 21.14 -7.41
N ASP A 529 1.39 21.88 -8.18
CA ASP A 529 1.61 21.64 -9.60
C ASP A 529 2.77 20.68 -9.92
N LYS A 530 2.47 19.66 -10.74
CA LYS A 530 3.27 18.81 -11.64
C LYS A 530 3.90 17.49 -11.17
N HIS A 531 3.67 16.54 -12.06
CA HIS A 531 4.33 15.25 -12.40
C HIS A 531 4.88 14.35 -11.30
N LYS A 532 4.20 13.20 -11.10
CA LYS A 532 4.67 12.11 -10.23
C LYS A 532 4.43 10.75 -10.85
N HIS A 533 5.39 9.87 -10.65
CA HIS A 533 5.30 8.45 -11.00
C HIS A 533 4.36 7.65 -10.07
N ILE A 534 3.99 8.22 -8.92
CA ILE A 534 3.01 7.62 -7.99
C ILE A 534 1.79 8.54 -7.91
N VAL A 535 0.65 8.04 -8.34
CA VAL A 535 -0.66 8.67 -8.16
C VAL A 535 -1.43 7.91 -7.08
N HIS A 536 -2.23 8.61 -6.28
CA HIS A 536 -2.94 7.96 -5.17
C HIS A 536 -4.08 7.06 -5.61
N CYS A 537 -4.75 7.44 -6.68
CA CYS A 537 -5.89 6.71 -7.26
C CYS A 537 -5.95 6.93 -8.77
N SER A 538 -6.88 6.24 -9.43
CA SER A 538 -7.11 6.42 -10.86
C SER A 538 -7.47 7.88 -11.19
N PRO A 539 -6.92 8.48 -12.25
CA PRO A 539 -7.32 9.81 -12.72
C PRO A 539 -8.82 9.97 -12.92
N ASN A 540 -9.52 8.88 -13.26
CA ASN A 540 -10.98 8.87 -13.45
C ASN A 540 -11.78 8.87 -12.14
N GLN A 541 -11.12 8.78 -10.99
CA GLN A 541 -11.78 8.80 -9.67
C GLN A 541 -11.73 10.17 -9.02
N VAL A 542 -10.81 11.02 -9.42
CA VAL A 542 -10.64 12.37 -8.85
C VAL A 542 -10.22 13.33 -9.93
N LEU A 543 -10.63 14.58 -9.77
CA LEU A 543 -10.19 15.69 -10.62
C LEU A 543 -8.76 16.18 -10.25
N VAL A 544 -8.00 15.36 -9.53
CA VAL A 544 -6.69 15.69 -8.95
C VAL A 544 -5.67 14.61 -9.26
N SER A 545 -4.49 14.97 -9.79
CA SER A 545 -3.55 13.99 -10.37
C SER A 545 -2.42 13.52 -9.46
N SER A 546 -2.06 14.24 -8.39
CA SER A 546 -0.96 13.82 -7.50
C SER A 546 -1.04 14.39 -6.08
N THR A 547 -0.43 13.71 -5.13
CA THR A 547 -0.36 14.13 -3.72
C THR A 547 1.04 13.94 -3.16
N THR A 548 1.44 14.80 -2.23
CA THR A 548 2.67 14.69 -1.43
C THR A 548 2.32 14.81 0.04
N THR A 549 2.96 14.01 0.87
CA THR A 549 2.79 14.05 2.31
C THR A 549 3.99 14.68 3.00
N ILE A 550 3.73 15.49 4.04
CA ILE A 550 4.74 15.95 4.98
C ILE A 550 4.56 15.17 6.28
N GLU A 551 5.66 14.68 6.83
CA GLU A 551 5.71 14.21 8.22
C GLU A 551 6.55 15.19 9.05
N PRO A 552 6.05 15.68 10.20
CA PRO A 552 6.85 16.50 11.11
C PRO A 552 8.11 15.76 11.55
N GLY A 553 9.25 16.45 11.52
CA GLY A 553 10.52 15.88 11.90
C GLY A 553 11.14 14.89 10.91
N LYS A 554 10.51 14.67 9.74
CA LYS A 554 11.09 13.88 8.64
C LYS A 554 11.69 14.75 7.54
N ARG A 555 12.43 14.08 6.69
CA ARG A 555 13.28 14.67 5.63
C ARG A 555 12.69 14.45 4.27
N LEU A 556 12.69 15.49 3.46
CA LEU A 556 12.37 15.41 2.04
C LEU A 556 13.67 15.64 1.26
N LEU A 557 14.11 14.64 0.51
CA LEU A 557 15.38 14.66 -0.24
C LEU A 557 15.27 13.92 -1.57
N PRO A 558 15.99 14.37 -2.62
CA PRO A 558 16.09 13.62 -3.86
C PRO A 558 16.93 12.35 -3.66
N PHE A 559 16.56 11.28 -4.36
CA PHE A 559 17.34 10.05 -4.44
C PHE A 559 17.16 9.40 -5.82
N GLY A 560 18.07 8.47 -6.16
CA GLY A 560 18.09 7.83 -7.47
C GLY A 560 18.44 8.76 -8.62
N PHE A 561 19.03 9.91 -8.33
CA PHE A 561 19.48 10.86 -9.34
C PHE A 561 20.95 10.64 -9.71
N GLN A 562 21.28 11.07 -10.92
CA GLN A 562 22.65 11.27 -11.39
C GLN A 562 22.93 12.76 -11.54
N VAL A 563 24.19 13.13 -11.67
CA VAL A 563 24.56 14.51 -11.98
C VAL A 563 25.06 14.64 -13.41
N LYS A 564 24.95 15.83 -13.98
CA LYS A 564 25.41 16.13 -15.32
C LYS A 564 26.92 15.91 -15.45
N LYS A 565 27.41 15.62 -16.67
CA LYS A 565 28.84 15.50 -16.97
C LYS A 565 29.58 16.78 -16.57
N ASN A 566 30.85 16.65 -16.20
CA ASN A 566 31.69 17.71 -15.61
C ASN A 566 31.69 19.02 -16.43
N ASN A 567 31.74 18.95 -17.75
CA ASN A 567 31.75 20.14 -18.60
C ASN A 567 30.47 20.99 -18.46
N LYS A 568 29.32 20.34 -18.21
CA LYS A 568 28.02 20.99 -17.95
C LYS A 568 27.77 21.24 -16.46
N LEU A 569 28.32 20.41 -15.58
CA LEU A 569 28.12 20.48 -14.14
C LEU A 569 28.90 21.64 -13.51
N THR A 570 30.21 21.80 -13.83
CA THR A 570 31.09 22.77 -13.22
C THR A 570 30.58 24.22 -13.27
N PRO A 571 30.07 24.73 -14.40
CA PRO A 571 29.53 26.11 -14.43
C PRO A 571 28.26 26.25 -13.60
N LEU A 572 27.41 25.21 -13.50
CA LEU A 572 26.21 25.23 -12.69
C LEU A 572 26.56 25.22 -11.18
N VAL A 573 27.54 24.40 -10.78
CA VAL A 573 28.02 24.37 -9.38
C VAL A 573 28.63 25.73 -9.00
N LYS A 574 29.48 26.32 -9.84
CA LYS A 574 29.99 27.67 -9.60
C LYS A 574 28.88 28.74 -9.45
N ALA A 575 27.78 28.61 -10.21
CA ALA A 575 26.64 29.51 -10.07
C ALA A 575 25.85 29.30 -8.76
N ILE A 576 25.85 28.08 -8.23
CA ILE A 576 25.30 27.77 -6.89
C ILE A 576 26.22 28.31 -5.83
N ASP A 577 27.53 28.05 -5.90
CA ASP A 577 28.59 28.55 -4.96
C ASP A 577 28.52 30.08 -4.85
N LYS A 578 28.42 30.77 -5.98
CA LYS A 578 28.24 32.23 -6.02
C LYS A 578 26.99 32.71 -5.32
N THR A 579 25.95 31.93 -5.37
CA THR A 579 24.68 32.27 -4.69
C THR A 579 24.78 32.01 -3.19
N ILE A 580 25.37 30.90 -2.79
CA ILE A 580 25.62 30.55 -1.38
C ILE A 580 26.57 31.53 -0.73
N GLY A 581 27.65 31.90 -1.42
CA GLY A 581 28.65 32.89 -0.92
C GLY A 581 28.08 34.31 -0.69
N LYS A 582 26.90 34.61 -1.17
CA LYS A 582 26.18 35.87 -0.90
C LYS A 582 25.32 35.82 0.35
N LEU A 583 25.13 34.66 0.94
CA LEU A 583 24.33 34.49 2.15
C LEU A 583 25.21 34.85 3.36
N SER A 584 24.72 35.74 4.21
CA SER A 584 25.38 36.13 5.47
C SER A 584 24.75 35.40 6.63
N PRO A 585 25.51 34.84 7.58
CA PRO A 585 24.97 34.29 8.82
C PRO A 585 24.23 35.37 9.59
N LYS A 586 23.01 35.09 10.05
CA LYS A 586 22.32 35.95 11.02
C LYS A 586 22.51 35.37 12.42
N ALA A 587 23.12 36.13 13.29
CA ALA A 587 23.48 35.75 14.66
C ALA A 587 22.30 35.45 15.61
N GLU A 588 21.05 35.62 15.17
CA GLU A 588 19.86 35.62 16.04
C GLU A 588 19.34 34.23 16.44
N PHE A 589 19.93 33.13 15.96
CA PHE A 589 19.30 31.82 16.05
C PHE A 589 19.99 30.75 16.87
N GLY A 590 20.91 31.07 17.74
CA GLY A 590 21.47 30.11 18.70
C GLY A 590 22.17 28.86 18.10
N HIS A 591 22.37 28.85 16.79
CA HIS A 591 23.16 27.85 16.05
C HIS A 591 24.05 28.58 15.07
N GLU A 592 25.33 28.57 15.32
CA GLU A 592 26.38 29.20 14.50
C GLU A 592 26.36 28.75 13.03
N ASP A 593 25.68 27.62 12.74
CA ASP A 593 25.67 26.96 11.44
C ASP A 593 24.41 27.26 10.57
N ALA A 594 23.38 27.92 11.10
CA ALA A 594 22.13 28.16 10.39
C ALA A 594 21.99 29.63 9.94
N MET A 595 21.59 29.84 8.68
CA MET A 595 21.35 31.14 8.10
C MET A 595 19.87 31.29 7.76
N ARG A 596 19.21 32.33 8.24
CA ARG A 596 17.84 32.64 7.87
C ARG A 596 17.78 33.41 6.57
N VAL A 597 17.00 32.87 5.61
CA VAL A 597 16.78 33.50 4.31
C VAL A 597 15.29 33.56 3.99
N SER A 598 14.90 34.40 3.03
CA SER A 598 13.53 34.36 2.52
C SER A 598 13.24 33.03 1.79
N CYS A 599 12.00 32.57 1.83
CA CYS A 599 11.57 31.40 1.07
C CYS A 599 11.88 31.51 -0.42
N ALA A 600 11.77 32.71 -1.00
CA ALA A 600 12.12 32.98 -2.40
C ALA A 600 13.62 32.69 -2.67
N THR A 601 14.52 33.01 -1.74
CA THR A 601 15.95 32.69 -1.87
C THR A 601 16.20 31.20 -1.80
N ALA A 602 15.58 30.48 -0.85
CA ALA A 602 15.67 29.05 -0.73
C ALA A 602 15.13 28.33 -1.99
N THR A 603 13.98 28.76 -2.50
CA THR A 603 13.39 28.24 -3.74
C THR A 603 14.30 28.47 -4.96
N LYS A 604 14.95 29.62 -5.05
CA LYS A 604 15.91 29.91 -6.13
C LYS A 604 17.12 28.98 -6.08
N LEU A 605 17.61 28.64 -4.90
CA LEU A 605 18.69 27.66 -4.71
C LEU A 605 18.24 26.27 -5.13
N LEU A 606 17.07 25.80 -4.70
CA LEU A 606 16.49 24.52 -5.10
C LEU A 606 16.36 24.43 -6.62
N LYS A 607 15.86 25.46 -7.29
CA LYS A 607 15.76 25.51 -8.75
C LYS A 607 17.12 25.38 -9.44
N LYS A 608 18.17 26.01 -8.90
CA LYS A 608 19.53 25.87 -9.44
C LYS A 608 20.07 24.46 -9.22
N ILE A 609 19.90 23.89 -8.05
CA ILE A 609 20.34 22.52 -7.74
C ILE A 609 19.65 21.51 -8.65
N LYS A 610 18.33 21.65 -8.85
CA LYS A 610 17.58 20.83 -9.82
C LYS A 610 18.26 20.75 -11.18
N THR A 611 18.82 21.88 -11.68
CA THR A 611 19.46 21.91 -13.01
C THR A 611 20.73 21.08 -13.11
N THR A 612 21.32 20.66 -12.00
CA THR A 612 22.53 19.82 -11.96
C THR A 612 22.22 18.33 -12.00
N MET A 613 20.98 17.94 -11.72
CA MET A 613 20.56 16.57 -11.56
C MET A 613 19.88 16.03 -12.83
N LEU A 614 19.98 14.72 -13.00
CA LEU A 614 19.36 13.94 -14.06
C LEU A 614 18.79 12.65 -13.46
N TRP A 615 17.77 12.10 -14.10
CA TRP A 615 17.26 10.74 -13.84
C TRP A 615 17.38 9.97 -15.15
N ASP A 616 17.77 8.70 -15.09
CA ASP A 616 17.82 7.84 -16.25
C ASP A 616 16.41 7.69 -16.85
N GLU A 617 16.31 7.44 -18.15
CA GLU A 617 15.00 7.26 -18.83
C GLU A 617 14.17 6.15 -18.17
N GLU A 618 14.84 5.10 -17.66
CA GLU A 618 14.19 4.02 -16.91
C GLU A 618 13.70 4.44 -15.52
N ASP A 619 14.31 5.45 -14.92
CA ASP A 619 14.04 6.01 -13.60
C ASP A 619 13.46 7.43 -13.65
N ALA A 620 13.13 7.94 -14.84
CA ALA A 620 12.55 9.28 -15.01
C ALA A 620 11.27 9.49 -14.19
N ASP A 621 10.52 8.42 -13.99
CA ASP A 621 9.32 8.42 -13.13
C ASP A 621 9.64 8.54 -11.63
N LEU A 622 10.90 8.36 -11.22
CA LEU A 622 11.39 8.55 -9.84
C LEU A 622 11.95 9.97 -9.61
N GLU A 623 11.82 10.86 -10.59
CA GLU A 623 12.28 12.23 -10.45
C GLU A 623 11.69 12.86 -9.17
N PHE A 624 12.56 13.48 -8.38
CA PHE A 624 12.15 14.19 -7.17
C PHE A 624 11.13 15.28 -7.46
N ASP A 625 10.07 15.34 -6.67
CA ASP A 625 9.02 16.34 -6.83
C ASP A 625 9.47 17.74 -6.39
N TRP A 626 10.20 18.40 -7.25
CA TRP A 626 10.69 19.76 -7.01
C TRP A 626 9.57 20.77 -6.82
N ALA A 627 8.46 20.63 -7.55
CA ALA A 627 7.34 21.55 -7.46
C ALA A 627 6.62 21.38 -6.11
N GLY A 628 6.30 20.13 -5.75
CA GLY A 628 5.71 19.82 -4.45
C GLY A 628 6.62 20.23 -3.30
N CYS A 629 7.93 19.93 -3.37
CA CYS A 629 8.89 20.36 -2.36
C CYS A 629 8.91 21.88 -2.19
N THR A 630 8.93 22.63 -3.30
CA THR A 630 8.94 24.10 -3.27
C THR A 630 7.67 24.66 -2.66
N SER A 631 6.51 24.16 -3.07
CA SER A 631 5.22 24.63 -2.56
C SER A 631 5.03 24.27 -1.08
N LEU A 632 5.51 23.08 -0.66
CA LEU A 632 5.50 22.70 0.75
C LEU A 632 6.43 23.58 1.59
N LEU A 633 7.61 23.88 1.04
CA LEU A 633 8.54 24.80 1.68
C LEU A 633 7.90 26.19 1.87
N GLU A 634 7.20 26.69 0.86
CA GLU A 634 6.45 27.96 0.90
C GLU A 634 5.32 27.93 1.94
N TYR A 635 4.49 26.89 1.90
CA TYR A 635 3.41 26.69 2.86
C TYR A 635 3.90 26.66 4.31
N VAL A 636 4.95 25.89 4.60
CA VAL A 636 5.50 25.79 5.96
C VAL A 636 6.24 27.05 6.37
N SER A 637 6.99 27.69 5.46
CA SER A 637 7.68 28.95 5.74
C SER A 637 6.70 30.09 6.05
N ASN A 638 5.53 30.10 5.41
CA ASN A 638 4.44 31.04 5.67
C ASN A 638 3.59 30.66 6.88
N MET A 639 3.90 29.54 7.54
CA MET A 639 3.14 29.03 8.70
C MET A 639 1.64 28.86 8.43
N GLU A 640 1.27 28.53 7.19
CA GLU A 640 -0.15 28.39 6.81
C GLU A 640 -0.87 27.26 7.56
N TYR A 641 -0.11 26.34 8.20
CA TYR A 641 -0.61 25.32 9.12
C TYR A 641 -1.06 25.86 10.49
N LEU A 642 -0.78 27.15 10.80
CA LEU A 642 -1.21 27.81 12.02
C LEU A 642 -2.38 28.77 11.74
N PRO A 643 -3.23 29.05 12.75
CA PRO A 643 -4.21 30.14 12.66
C PRO A 643 -3.54 31.47 12.33
N GLU A 644 -4.19 32.31 11.56
CA GLU A 644 -3.63 33.57 11.05
C GLU A 644 -3.04 34.48 12.17
N ARG A 645 -3.70 34.52 13.33
CA ARG A 645 -3.26 35.26 14.53
C ARG A 645 -1.90 34.77 15.09
N GLU A 646 -1.49 33.56 14.77
CA GLU A 646 -0.27 32.93 15.26
C GLU A 646 0.90 32.99 14.24
N ARG A 647 0.63 33.47 13.00
CA ARG A 647 1.61 33.57 11.91
C ARG A 647 2.51 34.79 12.06
N LYS A 648 3.38 34.78 13.07
CA LYS A 648 4.34 35.88 13.26
C LYS A 648 5.59 35.65 12.41
N SER A 649 6.05 36.71 11.70
CA SER A 649 7.30 36.70 10.92
C SER A 649 7.36 35.58 9.87
N ALA A 650 6.31 35.40 9.07
CA ALA A 650 6.23 34.36 8.03
C ALA A 650 7.20 34.56 6.85
N GLY A 651 7.42 33.54 6.03
CA GLY A 651 8.13 33.61 4.77
C GLY A 651 9.64 33.30 4.84
N PHE A 652 10.13 32.65 5.90
CA PHE A 652 11.54 32.34 6.09
C PHE A 652 11.85 30.83 6.09
N VAL A 653 13.09 30.51 5.75
CA VAL A 653 13.71 29.19 5.74
C VAL A 653 15.07 29.27 6.39
N ASP A 654 15.39 28.35 7.29
CA ASP A 654 16.71 28.28 7.90
C ASP A 654 17.60 27.37 7.05
N ILE A 655 18.68 27.92 6.46
CA ILE A 655 19.64 27.17 5.62
C ILE A 655 20.83 26.73 6.44
N VAL A 656 21.19 25.45 6.30
CA VAL A 656 22.41 24.87 6.87
C VAL A 656 23.29 24.34 5.74
N ILE A 657 24.52 24.84 5.66
CA ILE A 657 25.49 24.46 4.62
C ILE A 657 26.45 23.42 5.16
N ARG A 658 26.63 22.34 4.40
CA ARG A 658 27.62 21.29 4.68
C ARG A 658 28.48 21.07 3.46
N THR A 659 29.75 21.29 3.60
CA THR A 659 30.75 21.13 2.53
C THR A 659 31.66 19.94 2.81
N GLY A 660 32.38 19.49 1.79
CA GLY A 660 33.42 18.50 1.94
C GLY A 660 32.95 17.09 2.22
N ARG A 661 31.70 16.74 1.90
CA ARG A 661 31.18 15.38 2.09
C ARG A 661 31.75 14.43 1.03
N GLU A 662 32.40 13.37 1.48
CA GLU A 662 32.88 12.32 0.60
C GLU A 662 31.78 11.34 0.24
N LEU A 663 31.88 10.68 -0.92
CA LEU A 663 31.02 9.58 -1.29
C LEU A 663 31.22 8.44 -0.28
N SER A 664 30.11 7.86 0.23
CA SER A 664 30.21 6.72 1.12
C SER A 664 30.63 5.47 0.37
N ARG A 665 31.21 4.53 1.13
CA ARG A 665 31.64 3.23 0.62
C ARG A 665 30.49 2.53 -0.11
N GLU A 666 30.86 1.88 -1.20
CA GLU A 666 29.99 1.03 -1.99
C GLU A 666 29.33 -0.06 -1.14
N VAL A 667 28.05 -0.32 -1.37
CA VAL A 667 27.41 -1.55 -0.90
C VAL A 667 27.64 -2.57 -1.99
N ALA A 668 28.54 -3.50 -1.73
CA ALA A 668 29.10 -4.47 -2.67
C ALA A 668 28.09 -5.30 -3.48
N GLU A 669 26.80 -5.31 -3.11
CA GLU A 669 25.78 -6.15 -3.73
C GLU A 669 24.88 -5.43 -4.74
N THR A 670 24.90 -4.12 -4.83
CA THR A 670 23.91 -3.35 -5.62
C THR A 670 24.50 -2.44 -6.69
N SER A 671 25.81 -2.33 -6.84
CA SER A 671 26.50 -1.39 -7.76
C SER A 671 26.00 0.08 -7.70
N HIS A 672 25.36 0.50 -6.62
CA HIS A 672 24.85 1.84 -6.43
C HIS A 672 25.71 2.58 -5.40
N VAL A 673 26.21 3.74 -5.77
CA VAL A 673 26.90 4.64 -4.85
C VAL A 673 25.88 5.20 -3.86
N ARG A 674 26.06 4.93 -2.57
CA ARG A 674 25.31 5.62 -1.52
C ARG A 674 25.96 6.95 -1.22
N TYR A 675 25.19 8.01 -1.30
CA TYR A 675 25.59 9.30 -0.74
C TYR A 675 25.78 9.13 0.76
N ASN A 676 26.96 9.55 1.24
CA ASN A 676 27.35 9.32 2.63
C ASN A 676 26.30 9.87 3.59
N ASN A 677 25.81 9.05 4.47
CA ASN A 677 24.87 9.20 5.61
C ASN A 677 24.30 10.60 5.90
N ALA A 678 24.47 11.56 5.02
CA ALA A 678 23.85 12.86 5.15
C ALA A 678 22.34 12.71 4.83
N PRO A 679 21.51 13.20 5.67
CA PRO A 679 21.69 13.97 6.86
C PRO A 679 21.44 13.15 8.15
N TYR A 680 22.14 12.08 8.36
CA TYR A 680 22.01 11.19 9.52
C TYR A 680 23.18 11.28 10.47
N THR A 681 24.06 12.31 10.31
CA THR A 681 25.15 12.50 11.27
C THR A 681 24.58 12.93 12.63
N LYS A 682 25.26 12.55 13.70
CA LYS A 682 24.88 12.94 15.08
C LYS A 682 24.69 14.45 15.18
N THR A 683 25.61 15.24 14.62
CA THR A 683 25.56 16.71 14.63
C THR A 683 24.33 17.27 13.94
N GLU A 684 23.91 16.69 12.81
CA GLU A 684 22.71 17.16 12.08
C GLU A 684 21.42 16.80 12.82
N ASN A 685 21.37 15.62 13.43
CA ASN A 685 20.24 15.23 14.28
C ASN A 685 20.14 16.12 15.52
N GLU A 686 21.27 16.41 16.19
CA GLU A 686 21.30 17.33 17.33
C GLU A 686 20.86 18.75 16.93
N LEU A 687 21.24 19.23 15.74
CA LEU A 687 20.81 20.52 15.23
C LEU A 687 19.30 20.56 15.01
N VAL A 688 18.75 19.52 14.39
CA VAL A 688 17.30 19.42 14.17
C VAL A 688 16.55 19.30 15.49
N ASP A 689 17.06 18.53 16.46
CA ASP A 689 16.43 18.37 17.77
C ASP A 689 16.45 19.68 18.59
N LYS A 690 17.50 20.48 18.43
CA LYS A 690 17.62 21.80 19.06
C LYS A 690 16.88 22.91 18.32
N HIS A 691 16.42 22.66 17.08
CA HIS A 691 15.71 23.65 16.28
C HIS A 691 14.30 23.91 16.82
N LYS A 692 14.13 25.05 17.45
CA LYS A 692 12.86 25.47 18.10
C LYS A 692 12.04 26.45 17.28
N THR A 693 12.48 26.78 16.08
CA THR A 693 11.79 27.74 15.22
C THR A 693 10.67 27.07 14.42
N PRO A 694 9.61 27.80 14.03
CA PRO A 694 8.53 27.26 13.19
C PRO A 694 8.91 27.13 11.72
N TYR A 695 10.15 27.51 11.33
CA TYR A 695 10.59 27.52 9.95
C TYR A 695 11.16 26.16 9.53
N PRO A 696 11.01 25.78 8.25
CA PRO A 696 11.67 24.61 7.72
C PRO A 696 13.20 24.82 7.66
N ILE A 697 13.96 23.72 7.77
CA ILE A 697 15.42 23.73 7.59
C ILE A 697 15.70 23.18 6.20
N LEU A 698 16.53 23.90 5.44
CA LEU A 698 17.09 23.45 4.17
C LEU A 698 18.58 23.17 4.35
N PHE A 699 18.95 21.90 4.44
CA PHE A 699 20.35 21.50 4.34
C PHE A 699 20.81 21.56 2.87
N LEU A 700 21.91 22.25 2.62
CA LEU A 700 22.61 22.28 1.35
C LEU A 700 23.91 21.49 1.53
N ILE A 701 23.98 20.33 0.92
CA ILE A 701 25.08 19.38 1.09
C ILE A 701 25.94 19.39 -0.17
N GLN A 702 27.21 19.77 -0.04
CA GLN A 702 28.18 19.63 -1.10
C GLN A 702 28.85 18.26 -1.01
N GLN A 703 28.61 17.46 -2.01
CA GLN A 703 29.28 16.20 -2.21
C GLN A 703 30.55 16.42 -3.03
N LEU A 704 31.68 15.94 -2.53
CA LEU A 704 32.93 15.98 -3.29
C LEU A 704 32.88 14.95 -4.42
N GLY A 705 33.49 15.27 -5.53
CA GLY A 705 33.74 14.32 -6.61
C GLY A 705 34.68 13.22 -6.16
N ASP A 706 34.69 12.10 -6.85
CA ASP A 706 35.58 10.99 -6.54
C ASP A 706 37.05 11.39 -6.83
N LYS A 707 37.92 11.17 -5.86
CA LYS A 707 39.36 11.16 -6.06
C LYS A 707 39.72 9.71 -6.40
N SER A 708 39.98 9.44 -7.63
CA SER A 708 40.28 8.22 -8.38
C SER A 708 41.12 7.09 -7.74
N THR A 709 41.09 6.85 -6.45
CA THR A 709 42.01 5.92 -5.78
C THR A 709 41.32 4.84 -4.94
N ARG A 710 39.98 4.68 -5.04
CA ARG A 710 39.31 3.64 -4.32
C ARG A 710 39.37 2.30 -5.06
N LYS A 711 39.69 1.25 -4.30
CA LYS A 711 39.65 -0.13 -4.75
C LYS A 711 38.47 -0.85 -4.12
N ASP A 712 37.82 -1.74 -4.85
CA ASP A 712 36.83 -2.67 -4.33
C ASP A 712 37.47 -3.72 -3.41
N ARG A 713 36.67 -4.63 -2.84
CA ARG A 713 37.19 -5.71 -1.99
C ARG A 713 38.15 -6.64 -2.72
N ASP A 714 38.13 -6.66 -4.05
CA ASP A 714 39.00 -7.48 -4.91
C ASP A 714 40.23 -6.70 -5.39
N GLY A 715 40.46 -5.45 -4.91
CA GLY A 715 41.59 -4.61 -5.25
C GLY A 715 41.47 -3.91 -6.61
N ARG A 716 40.33 -3.93 -7.28
CA ARG A 716 40.08 -3.26 -8.56
C ARG A 716 39.73 -1.80 -8.33
N SER A 717 40.24 -0.92 -9.20
CA SER A 717 39.91 0.51 -9.14
C SER A 717 38.45 0.75 -9.46
N ILE A 718 37.71 1.40 -8.54
CA ILE A 718 36.31 1.81 -8.71
C ILE A 718 36.17 3.03 -9.63
N ALA A 719 37.29 3.59 -10.09
CA ALA A 719 37.37 4.82 -10.87
C ALA A 719 36.63 4.83 -12.20
N GLU A 720 36.17 3.70 -12.69
CA GLU A 720 35.41 3.62 -13.95
C GLU A 720 33.91 4.04 -13.84
N THR A 721 33.40 4.20 -12.63
CA THR A 721 31.95 4.44 -12.44
C THR A 721 31.57 5.87 -12.08
N TRP A 722 32.50 6.69 -11.59
CA TRP A 722 32.25 8.09 -11.23
C TRP A 722 33.45 9.00 -11.49
N SER A 723 33.39 9.80 -12.53
CA SER A 723 34.36 10.87 -12.85
C SER A 723 33.79 12.27 -12.62
N GLY A 724 32.77 12.42 -11.76
CA GLY A 724 32.08 13.67 -11.54
C GLY A 724 32.79 14.63 -10.59
N GLY A 725 32.72 15.93 -10.87
CA GLY A 725 33.13 16.99 -9.94
C GLY A 725 32.19 17.15 -8.76
N PRO A 726 32.52 18.08 -7.82
CA PRO A 726 31.64 18.35 -6.70
C PRO A 726 30.27 18.85 -7.16
N PHE A 727 29.21 18.48 -6.40
CA PHE A 727 27.85 18.93 -6.65
C PHE A 727 27.11 19.20 -5.36
N TRP A 728 26.00 19.93 -5.47
CA TRP A 728 25.12 20.24 -4.37
C TRP A 728 23.84 19.44 -4.44
N TRP A 729 23.32 18.98 -3.29
CA TRP A 729 22.01 18.40 -3.16
C TRP A 729 21.29 18.86 -1.90
N PRO A 730 19.95 18.98 -1.92
CA PRO A 730 19.20 19.54 -0.83
C PRO A 730 18.60 18.45 0.05
N VAL A 731 18.41 18.77 1.33
CA VAL A 731 17.53 18.03 2.24
C VAL A 731 16.68 19.02 2.99
N VAL A 732 15.37 18.86 2.90
CA VAL A 732 14.42 19.72 3.59
C VAL A 732 13.88 19.01 4.83
N TRP A 733 13.90 19.69 5.96
CA TRP A 733 13.28 19.30 7.20
C TRP A 733 12.11 20.18 7.52
N PHE A 734 11.00 19.58 7.95
CA PHE A 734 9.85 20.31 8.43
C PHE A 734 9.82 20.30 9.96
N PRO A 735 9.39 21.41 10.63
CA PRO A 735 9.30 21.49 12.06
C PRO A 735 8.42 20.39 12.66
N LYS A 736 8.75 19.90 13.86
CA LYS A 736 7.99 18.84 14.55
C LYS A 736 6.54 19.23 14.87
N ASN A 737 6.25 20.53 14.96
CA ASN A 737 4.93 21.07 15.22
C ASN A 737 4.09 21.34 13.94
N CYS A 738 4.64 21.08 12.74
CA CYS A 738 3.83 21.09 11.53
C CYS A 738 2.77 20.01 11.62
N LYS A 739 1.53 20.35 11.25
CA LYS A 739 0.50 19.33 11.05
C LYS A 739 0.86 18.45 9.85
N HIS A 740 0.56 17.18 9.94
CA HIS A 740 0.66 16.29 8.79
C HIS A 740 -0.27 16.77 7.70
N MET A 741 0.24 16.92 6.49
CA MET A 741 -0.53 17.42 5.36
C MET A 741 -0.33 16.55 4.14
N ILE A 742 -1.41 16.33 3.43
CA ILE A 742 -1.41 15.70 2.12
C ILE A 742 -1.60 16.83 1.11
N TYR A 743 -0.69 16.89 0.18
CA TYR A 743 -0.67 17.88 -0.86
C TYR A 743 -1.13 17.25 -2.17
N ALA A 744 -2.23 17.73 -2.75
CA ALA A 744 -2.83 17.15 -3.94
C ALA A 744 -2.90 18.15 -5.10
N GLN A 745 -2.66 17.68 -6.33
CA GLN A 745 -2.51 18.51 -7.52
C GLN A 745 -3.67 18.32 -8.51
N ARG A 746 -4.15 19.41 -9.12
CA ARG A 746 -5.03 19.35 -10.29
C ARG A 746 -4.30 18.81 -11.51
N GLY A 747 -4.93 17.93 -12.28
CA GLY A 747 -4.46 17.50 -13.58
C GLY A 747 -4.35 18.68 -14.56
N ALA A 748 -3.39 18.63 -15.48
CA ALA A 748 -3.15 19.70 -16.47
C ALA A 748 -4.35 19.99 -17.40
N ASP A 749 -5.37 19.11 -17.39
CA ASP A 749 -6.55 19.20 -18.26
C ASP A 749 -7.79 19.79 -17.57
N GLY A 750 -7.61 20.42 -16.41
CA GLY A 750 -8.70 21.00 -15.58
C GLY A 750 -8.88 22.51 -15.73
N GLU A 751 -8.43 23.11 -16.83
CA GLU A 751 -8.86 24.45 -17.23
C GLU A 751 -10.15 24.32 -18.05
N GLY A 752 -11.27 24.57 -17.36
CA GLY A 752 -12.59 24.63 -17.93
C GLY A 752 -13.59 25.09 -16.89
#